data_a748b271ad9b174591911721ab15a6c2
#
_entry.id   a748b271ad9b174591911721ab15a6c2
#
_cell.length_a   1.000
_cell.length_b   1.000
_cell.length_c   1.000
_cell.angle_alpha   90.00
_cell.angle_beta   90.00
_cell.angle_gamma   90.00
#
_symmetry.space_group_name_H-M   'P 1'
#
loop_
_entity.id
_entity.type
_entity.pdbx_description
1 polymer ?
#
loop_
_entity_poly.entity_id
_entity_poly.type
_entity_poly.pdbx_seq_one_letter_code
_entity_poly.pdbx_strand_id
1 'polypeptide(L)'
;MIGLFGVLAVWAWRRDPQRGYSSSGQLADATAVLARLVGRQWQEEATLRQLFDPAPLPVVWSDCPEAGVGDHRQLIGAPFSCCVDRTEELACAFRALPRRRLVALGPAGSGKTTFAVLLTLGLLRTREENDPVPVLLSLASFDPARESAHGWLSRRLAADYPALADAEAYGPTAIDDLLAGHHVLPVLDGLDELPVPAHTAVLTALNDTLDAHTPLVLTCRTSAYTTAVTHAGVLAGAAVIEPTPVRPVDALALLRLATSPGPRHERWDELTRHVSRHPDGPVARALASPLMVGLARAVYADADGDPSELADRGRFPTSGAIEHHLLDALVPALYARAHRLRPADRRWDPACAQRYLTHLADGLRRQDTHDLTWWQLYRWTPLAHAWSRAALSAFAAFTLIWAGYLFCNLTGAGPSDWQLEVVLWYSGAVALAMAGMLCVAAWMAARPRTRAGSLQSVLLIAACGYLAHSAPKAVWRMAHTSIWAGVEYILVASTLYGLSYLAVLYTAGSPVPPDMPSRGRLGTLHWRHRLPRALATVVGTAILTGTALNIQFVTAAPWLPLGVAADSIPPLDAWAYGLTAGLLFGTVQALLRWMRHTVSPNDLTTAASSVRADRIISLLTGTAGAVLITLPDIPLWMSAAGVFPEDVSIAILTAGYLWSKLPLVGPAGLVLALAACAWPYYTAARILLAARGRLPWRLQPFLADAHRLGILRQVGPVYQFRHAHLQHRLADRAHLPHPRTAPRPARSRSRTRG
;
A
#
# COMPACT_ATOMS: atom_id res chain seq x y z
N MET A 1 16.16 38.88 17.31
CA MET A 1 16.10 37.57 16.64
C MET A 1 14.75 37.30 15.95
N ILE A 2 13.60 37.55 16.59
CA ILE A 2 12.26 37.31 16.00
C ILE A 2 12.04 38.10 14.70
N GLY A 3 12.51 39.37 14.61
CA GLY A 3 12.40 40.17 13.41
C GLY A 3 13.21 39.65 12.21
N LEU A 4 14.39 39.06 12.46
CA LEU A 4 15.26 38.51 11.40
C LEU A 4 14.65 37.25 10.78
N PHE A 5 14.02 36.38 11.60
CA PHE A 5 13.32 35.19 11.14
C PHE A 5 12.04 35.53 10.37
N GLY A 6 11.32 36.57 10.77
CA GLY A 6 10.17 37.06 10.02
C GLY A 6 10.56 37.59 8.63
N VAL A 7 11.66 38.33 8.54
CA VAL A 7 12.20 38.86 7.25
C VAL A 7 12.70 37.71 6.39
N LEU A 8 13.39 36.72 6.94
CA LEU A 8 13.85 35.55 6.19
C LEU A 8 12.68 34.65 5.71
N ALA A 9 11.62 34.53 6.49
CA ALA A 9 10.42 33.78 6.09
C ALA A 9 9.67 34.52 4.95
N VAL A 10 9.53 35.85 5.02
CA VAL A 10 8.93 36.66 3.98
C VAL A 10 9.82 36.73 2.72
N TRP A 11 11.15 36.76 2.91
CA TRP A 11 12.12 36.72 1.80
C TRP A 11 12.12 35.35 1.09
N ALA A 12 12.01 34.23 1.83
CA ALA A 12 11.85 32.89 1.26
C ALA A 12 10.49 32.70 0.57
N TRP A 13 9.44 33.37 1.06
CA TRP A 13 8.10 33.32 0.46
C TRP A 13 7.98 34.12 -0.82
N ARG A 14 8.75 35.24 -0.96
CA ARG A 14 8.76 36.09 -2.16
C ARG A 14 9.62 35.58 -3.32
N ARG A 15 10.49 34.60 -3.11
CA ARG A 15 11.20 33.91 -4.20
C ARG A 15 10.33 32.76 -4.74
N ASP A 16 9.33 33.13 -5.52
CA ASP A 16 8.75 32.22 -6.51
C ASP A 16 9.87 31.88 -7.52
N PRO A 17 10.36 30.63 -7.63
CA PRO A 17 11.30 30.30 -8.68
C PRO A 17 10.55 30.56 -9.99
N GLN A 18 11.06 31.49 -10.81
CA GLN A 18 10.61 31.67 -12.18
C GLN A 18 10.42 30.24 -12.74
N ARG A 19 9.22 29.91 -13.22
CA ARG A 19 8.93 28.69 -13.96
C ARG A 19 9.74 28.74 -15.26
N GLY A 20 11.02 28.41 -15.20
CA GLY A 20 11.84 28.20 -16.39
C GLY A 20 11.38 26.89 -17.02
N TYR A 21 10.96 26.92 -18.27
CA TYR A 21 10.73 25.72 -19.08
C TYR A 21 12.05 24.96 -19.22
N SER A 22 11.96 23.62 -19.35
CA SER A 22 13.12 22.78 -19.64
C SER A 22 13.68 23.15 -21.02
N SER A 23 14.99 23.25 -21.16
CA SER A 23 15.63 23.50 -22.46
C SER A 23 15.44 22.30 -23.40
N SER A 24 15.54 22.53 -24.72
CA SER A 24 15.42 21.45 -25.71
C SER A 24 16.45 20.32 -25.47
N GLY A 25 17.69 20.66 -25.06
CA GLY A 25 18.69 19.66 -24.69
C GLY A 25 18.30 18.85 -23.46
N GLN A 26 17.79 19.50 -22.41
CA GLN A 26 17.29 18.81 -21.21
C GLN A 26 16.12 17.88 -21.52
N LEU A 27 15.21 18.29 -22.42
CA LEU A 27 14.10 17.44 -22.85
C LEU A 27 14.58 16.23 -23.68
N ALA A 28 15.56 16.42 -24.56
CA ALA A 28 16.15 15.32 -25.32
C ALA A 28 16.83 14.31 -24.38
N ASP A 29 17.60 14.78 -23.41
CA ASP A 29 18.23 13.93 -22.40
C ASP A 29 17.20 13.19 -21.52
N ALA A 30 16.15 13.89 -21.07
CA ALA A 30 15.04 13.30 -20.31
C ALA A 30 14.33 12.21 -21.11
N THR A 31 14.06 12.48 -22.40
CA THR A 31 13.43 11.53 -23.33
C THR A 31 14.30 10.27 -23.52
N ALA A 32 15.62 10.44 -23.69
CA ALA A 32 16.56 9.34 -23.84
C ALA A 32 16.67 8.49 -22.56
N VAL A 33 16.66 9.14 -21.39
CA VAL A 33 16.66 8.44 -20.08
C VAL A 33 15.35 7.68 -19.88
N LEU A 34 14.20 8.29 -20.17
CA LEU A 34 12.90 7.63 -20.09
C LEU A 34 12.85 6.39 -20.97
N ALA A 35 13.30 6.49 -22.24
CA ALA A 35 13.33 5.35 -23.15
C ALA A 35 14.16 4.18 -22.63
N ARG A 36 15.32 4.45 -22.03
CA ARG A 36 16.18 3.42 -21.43
C ARG A 36 15.52 2.77 -20.20
N LEU A 37 14.90 3.55 -19.33
CA LEU A 37 14.23 3.06 -18.12
C LEU A 37 13.03 2.18 -18.47
N VAL A 38 12.17 2.64 -19.38
CA VAL A 38 11.02 1.87 -19.88
C VAL A 38 11.48 0.58 -20.56
N GLY A 39 12.49 0.67 -21.43
CA GLY A 39 13.03 -0.49 -22.13
C GLY A 39 13.55 -1.56 -21.17
N ARG A 40 14.34 -1.17 -20.19
CA ARG A 40 14.85 -2.08 -19.16
C ARG A 40 13.72 -2.72 -18.35
N GLN A 41 12.78 -1.93 -17.88
CA GLN A 41 11.65 -2.41 -17.07
C GLN A 41 10.84 -3.48 -17.81
N TRP A 42 10.44 -3.20 -19.06
CA TRP A 42 9.60 -4.12 -19.81
C TRP A 42 10.37 -5.31 -20.42
N GLN A 43 11.67 -5.17 -20.65
CA GLN A 43 12.53 -6.30 -21.00
C GLN A 43 12.67 -7.29 -19.84
N GLU A 44 12.86 -6.79 -18.62
CA GLU A 44 12.89 -7.61 -17.41
C GLU A 44 11.54 -8.31 -17.19
N GLU A 45 10.43 -7.59 -17.35
CA GLU A 45 9.07 -8.16 -17.24
C GLU A 45 8.78 -9.20 -18.33
N ALA A 46 9.18 -8.96 -19.57
CA ALA A 46 9.04 -9.92 -20.68
C ALA A 46 9.84 -11.21 -20.42
N THR A 47 11.02 -11.08 -19.80
CA THR A 47 11.84 -12.23 -19.39
C THR A 47 11.16 -13.02 -18.27
N LEU A 48 10.62 -12.35 -17.27
CA LEU A 48 9.85 -12.99 -16.19
C LEU A 48 8.60 -13.72 -16.72
N ARG A 49 7.98 -13.17 -17.77
CA ARG A 49 6.83 -13.78 -18.46
C ARG A 49 7.23 -14.86 -19.45
N GLN A 50 8.52 -15.05 -19.68
CA GLN A 50 9.03 -15.97 -20.71
C GLN A 50 8.40 -15.70 -22.10
N LEU A 51 8.18 -14.42 -22.47
CA LEU A 51 7.51 -14.07 -23.72
C LEU A 51 8.34 -14.41 -24.95
N PHE A 52 9.67 -14.43 -24.82
CA PHE A 52 10.63 -14.71 -25.92
C PHE A 52 11.30 -16.09 -25.81
N ASP A 53 10.80 -16.96 -24.94
CA ASP A 53 11.34 -18.29 -24.75
C ASP A 53 10.20 -19.34 -24.87
N PRO A 54 10.14 -20.10 -25.96
CA PRO A 54 11.03 -20.08 -27.15
C PRO A 54 10.74 -18.92 -28.11
N ALA A 55 9.50 -18.44 -28.20
CA ALA A 55 9.04 -17.32 -29.02
C ALA A 55 7.66 -16.83 -28.48
N PRO A 56 7.24 -15.60 -28.80
CA PRO A 56 5.87 -15.18 -28.55
C PRO A 56 4.87 -16.05 -29.29
N LEU A 57 3.71 -16.32 -28.66
CA LEU A 57 2.62 -17.04 -29.34
C LEU A 57 2.11 -16.19 -30.51
N PRO A 58 1.99 -16.75 -31.72
CA PRO A 58 1.57 -16.02 -32.91
C PRO A 58 0.06 -15.72 -32.88
N VAL A 59 -0.30 -14.61 -32.24
CA VAL A 59 -1.68 -14.09 -32.17
C VAL A 59 -1.84 -13.00 -33.23
N VAL A 60 -2.76 -13.18 -34.17
CA VAL A 60 -3.09 -12.16 -35.15
C VAL A 60 -4.10 -11.19 -34.55
N TRP A 61 -3.80 -9.91 -34.62
CA TRP A 61 -4.70 -8.81 -34.26
C TRP A 61 -5.18 -8.13 -35.52
N SER A 62 -6.49 -7.99 -35.66
CA SER A 62 -7.12 -7.38 -36.85
C SER A 62 -8.23 -6.43 -36.41
N ASP A 63 -8.71 -5.60 -37.33
CA ASP A 63 -9.82 -4.71 -37.11
C ASP A 63 -10.99 -5.43 -36.43
N CYS A 64 -11.58 -4.79 -35.42
CA CYS A 64 -12.76 -5.31 -34.73
C CYS A 64 -13.94 -5.35 -35.69
N PRO A 65 -14.62 -6.49 -35.85
CA PRO A 65 -15.76 -6.61 -36.73
C PRO A 65 -17.03 -5.94 -36.22
N GLU A 66 -17.07 -5.59 -34.93
CA GLU A 66 -18.24 -5.02 -34.28
C GLU A 66 -18.50 -3.57 -34.74
N ALA A 67 -19.69 -3.34 -35.30
CA ALA A 67 -20.08 -2.01 -35.78
C ALA A 67 -20.27 -1.03 -34.60
N GLY A 68 -19.83 0.24 -34.77
CA GLY A 68 -20.05 1.31 -33.81
C GLY A 68 -19.04 1.40 -32.68
N VAL A 69 -18.02 0.54 -32.61
CA VAL A 69 -16.94 0.62 -31.62
C VAL A 69 -15.72 1.41 -32.11
N GLY A 70 -15.52 1.52 -33.42
CA GLY A 70 -14.44 2.28 -34.06
C GLY A 70 -14.91 3.60 -34.64
N ASP A 71 -13.95 4.51 -34.88
CA ASP A 71 -14.20 5.78 -35.55
C ASP A 71 -14.28 5.62 -37.08
N HIS A 72 -14.56 6.69 -37.81
CA HIS A 72 -14.67 6.72 -39.27
C HIS A 72 -13.38 6.27 -39.95
N ARG A 73 -13.51 5.43 -41.01
CA ARG A 73 -12.36 4.95 -41.81
C ARG A 73 -11.43 6.05 -42.31
N GLN A 74 -11.96 7.19 -42.64
CA GLN A 74 -11.19 8.35 -43.10
C GLN A 74 -10.24 8.89 -42.02
N LEU A 75 -10.55 8.68 -40.72
CA LEU A 75 -9.75 9.11 -39.62
C LEU A 75 -8.76 8.04 -39.13
N ILE A 76 -9.11 6.75 -39.26
CA ILE A 76 -8.30 5.63 -38.78
C ILE A 76 -7.38 5.03 -39.86
N GLY A 77 -7.64 5.30 -41.14
CA GLY A 77 -6.80 4.85 -42.26
C GLY A 77 -7.06 3.42 -42.74
N ALA A 78 -6.01 2.78 -43.22
CA ALA A 78 -6.09 1.42 -43.75
C ALA A 78 -6.42 0.38 -42.66
N PRO A 79 -6.99 -0.78 -43.04
CA PRO A 79 -7.24 -1.88 -42.10
C PRO A 79 -5.97 -2.32 -41.37
N PHE A 80 -6.09 -2.47 -40.05
CA PHE A 80 -5.00 -2.98 -39.21
C PHE A 80 -5.01 -4.52 -39.25
N SER A 81 -3.88 -5.14 -39.52
CA SER A 81 -3.69 -6.57 -39.34
C SER A 81 -2.21 -6.87 -39.11
N CYS A 82 -1.90 -7.48 -37.97
CA CYS A 82 -0.52 -7.80 -37.62
C CYS A 82 -0.44 -9.00 -36.67
N CYS A 83 0.63 -9.80 -36.81
CA CYS A 83 0.94 -10.86 -35.87
C CYS A 83 1.87 -10.35 -34.77
N VAL A 84 1.53 -10.63 -33.52
CA VAL A 84 2.22 -10.05 -32.34
C VAL A 84 3.63 -10.62 -32.11
N ASP A 85 3.94 -11.80 -32.68
CA ASP A 85 5.28 -12.39 -32.63
C ASP A 85 6.31 -11.59 -33.45
N ARG A 86 5.84 -10.79 -34.42
CA ARG A 86 6.64 -9.90 -35.26
C ARG A 86 6.61 -8.48 -34.72
N THR A 87 7.34 -8.25 -33.62
CA THR A 87 7.25 -6.99 -32.87
C THR A 87 7.64 -5.75 -33.68
N GLU A 88 8.54 -5.87 -34.67
CA GLU A 88 8.95 -4.75 -35.53
C GLU A 88 7.85 -4.40 -36.54
N GLU A 89 7.24 -5.43 -37.19
CA GLU A 89 6.10 -5.24 -38.10
C GLU A 89 4.91 -4.62 -37.32
N LEU A 90 4.67 -5.05 -36.07
CA LEU A 90 3.65 -4.49 -35.20
C LEU A 90 3.89 -2.99 -34.92
N ALA A 91 5.15 -2.62 -34.64
CA ALA A 91 5.52 -1.21 -34.43
C ALA A 91 5.34 -0.39 -35.71
N CYS A 92 5.71 -0.93 -36.89
CA CYS A 92 5.50 -0.28 -38.19
C CYS A 92 3.99 -0.09 -38.48
N ALA A 93 3.17 -1.14 -38.25
CA ALA A 93 1.72 -1.05 -38.46
C ALA A 93 1.07 0.02 -37.55
N PHE A 94 1.51 0.14 -36.31
CA PHE A 94 1.05 1.21 -35.41
C PHE A 94 1.46 2.61 -35.91
N ARG A 95 2.71 2.78 -36.34
CA ARG A 95 3.18 4.09 -36.88
C ARG A 95 2.47 4.48 -38.17
N ALA A 96 1.99 3.51 -38.97
CA ALA A 96 1.24 3.77 -40.19
C ALA A 96 -0.18 4.32 -39.92
N LEU A 97 -0.70 4.24 -38.69
CA LEU A 97 -1.98 4.86 -38.32
C LEU A 97 -1.89 6.38 -38.38
N PRO A 98 -2.83 7.09 -39.02
CA PRO A 98 -2.78 8.53 -39.26
C PRO A 98 -2.65 9.34 -37.95
N ARG A 99 -3.34 8.93 -36.89
CA ARG A 99 -3.30 9.58 -35.57
C ARG A 99 -2.51 8.80 -34.51
N ARG A 100 -1.92 7.66 -34.89
CA ARG A 100 -1.21 6.76 -33.95
C ARG A 100 -2.04 6.44 -32.70
N ARG A 101 -3.34 6.19 -32.89
CA ARG A 101 -4.28 5.81 -31.83
C ARG A 101 -4.83 4.42 -32.05
N LEU A 102 -4.79 3.60 -31.01
CA LEU A 102 -5.15 2.20 -31.10
C LEU A 102 -5.90 1.76 -29.84
N VAL A 103 -7.02 1.06 -30.01
CA VAL A 103 -7.75 0.38 -28.94
C VAL A 103 -7.67 -1.11 -29.17
N ALA A 104 -7.02 -1.83 -28.27
CA ALA A 104 -6.90 -3.29 -28.33
C ALA A 104 -7.98 -3.90 -27.41
N LEU A 105 -9.00 -4.49 -28.03
CA LEU A 105 -10.11 -5.15 -27.37
C LEU A 105 -9.88 -6.66 -27.24
N GLY A 106 -10.73 -7.33 -26.48
CA GLY A 106 -10.79 -8.79 -26.42
C GLY A 106 -11.22 -9.32 -25.05
N PRO A 107 -11.62 -10.59 -24.98
CA PRO A 107 -12.05 -11.24 -23.74
C PRO A 107 -10.92 -11.33 -22.72
N ALA A 108 -11.24 -11.71 -21.49
CA ALA A 108 -10.23 -11.97 -20.48
C ALA A 108 -9.32 -13.12 -20.92
N GLY A 109 -8.00 -12.98 -20.74
CA GLY A 109 -7.03 -14.00 -21.16
C GLY A 109 -6.64 -13.99 -22.64
N SER A 110 -7.15 -13.05 -23.44
CA SER A 110 -6.84 -12.91 -24.88
C SER A 110 -5.44 -12.36 -25.20
N GLY A 111 -4.68 -11.91 -24.19
CA GLY A 111 -3.33 -11.43 -24.36
C GLY A 111 -3.18 -9.91 -24.53
N LYS A 112 -4.18 -9.08 -24.20
CA LYS A 112 -4.12 -7.60 -24.31
C LYS A 112 -2.89 -6.97 -23.69
N THR A 113 -2.62 -7.28 -22.42
CA THR A 113 -1.42 -6.77 -21.72
C THR A 113 -0.13 -7.26 -22.40
N THR A 114 -0.11 -8.51 -22.90
CA THR A 114 1.04 -9.05 -23.65
C THR A 114 1.23 -8.28 -24.96
N PHE A 115 0.15 -8.00 -25.67
CA PHE A 115 0.16 -7.15 -26.87
C PHE A 115 0.76 -5.77 -26.55
N ALA A 116 0.28 -5.11 -25.48
CA ALA A 116 0.78 -3.80 -25.07
C ALA A 116 2.28 -3.83 -24.73
N VAL A 117 2.77 -4.87 -24.03
CA VAL A 117 4.20 -5.06 -23.74
C VAL A 117 5.01 -5.27 -25.02
N LEU A 118 4.56 -6.16 -25.93
CA LEU A 118 5.29 -6.43 -27.16
C LEU A 118 5.30 -5.23 -28.11
N LEU A 119 4.19 -4.48 -28.20
CA LEU A 119 4.13 -3.23 -28.95
C LEU A 119 5.11 -2.19 -28.34
N THR A 120 5.11 -2.02 -27.02
CA THR A 120 6.04 -1.12 -26.32
C THR A 120 7.50 -1.47 -26.63
N LEU A 121 7.86 -2.75 -26.54
CA LEU A 121 9.22 -3.21 -26.84
C LEU A 121 9.57 -3.07 -28.33
N GLY A 122 8.61 -3.36 -29.23
CA GLY A 122 8.78 -3.17 -30.67
C GLY A 122 9.03 -1.70 -31.04
N LEU A 123 8.22 -0.79 -30.50
CA LEU A 123 8.38 0.65 -30.68
C LEU A 123 9.71 1.18 -30.13
N LEU A 124 10.17 0.69 -28.97
CA LEU A 124 11.45 1.07 -28.41
C LEU A 124 12.66 0.56 -29.22
N ARG A 125 12.58 -0.66 -29.76
CA ARG A 125 13.66 -1.23 -30.61
C ARG A 125 13.83 -0.49 -31.93
N THR A 126 12.72 -0.04 -32.50
CA THR A 126 12.69 0.65 -33.81
C THR A 126 12.55 2.17 -33.66
N ARG A 127 12.79 2.72 -32.44
CA ARG A 127 12.63 4.12 -32.12
C ARG A 127 13.67 4.99 -32.83
N GLU A 128 13.22 6.03 -33.52
CA GLU A 128 14.04 7.11 -34.01
C GLU A 128 14.14 8.24 -32.95
N GLU A 129 15.08 9.16 -33.10
CA GLU A 129 15.40 10.19 -32.09
C GLU A 129 14.18 11.04 -31.69
N ASN A 130 13.33 11.39 -32.67
CA ASN A 130 12.13 12.21 -32.45
C ASN A 130 10.85 11.42 -32.16
N ASP A 131 10.90 10.10 -32.19
CA ASP A 131 9.71 9.30 -31.87
C ASP A 131 9.35 9.39 -30.38
N PRO A 132 8.06 9.44 -30.04
CA PRO A 132 7.62 9.42 -28.66
C PRO A 132 8.01 8.12 -27.96
N VAL A 133 8.33 8.22 -26.67
CA VAL A 133 8.63 7.06 -25.83
C VAL A 133 7.33 6.38 -25.41
N PRO A 134 7.08 5.11 -25.75
CA PRO A 134 5.91 4.39 -25.29
C PRO A 134 6.03 4.07 -23.80
N VAL A 135 5.07 4.53 -23.00
CA VAL A 135 5.05 4.28 -21.57
C VAL A 135 3.78 3.52 -21.20
N LEU A 136 3.95 2.27 -20.78
CA LEU A 136 2.83 1.40 -20.40
C LEU A 136 2.42 1.67 -18.95
N LEU A 137 1.19 2.14 -18.77
CA LEU A 137 0.61 2.55 -17.49
C LEU A 137 -0.72 1.81 -17.24
N SER A 138 -0.95 1.34 -16.02
CA SER A 138 -2.25 0.79 -15.63
C SER A 138 -3.23 1.92 -15.30
N LEU A 139 -4.44 1.85 -15.87
CA LEU A 139 -5.54 2.78 -15.59
C LEU A 139 -6.17 2.60 -14.21
N ALA A 140 -5.90 1.51 -13.50
CA ALA A 140 -6.51 1.19 -12.21
C ALA A 140 -6.44 2.32 -11.15
N SER A 141 -5.54 3.29 -11.34
CA SER A 141 -5.34 4.43 -10.42
C SER A 141 -5.88 5.76 -10.92
N PHE A 142 -6.49 5.80 -12.09
CA PHE A 142 -7.05 7.03 -12.65
C PHE A 142 -8.47 7.27 -12.17
N ASP A 143 -8.69 8.42 -11.54
CA ASP A 143 -10.02 8.89 -11.11
C ASP A 143 -10.32 10.25 -11.76
N PRO A 144 -11.10 10.28 -12.85
CA PRO A 144 -11.39 11.51 -13.58
C PRO A 144 -12.21 12.52 -12.78
N ALA A 145 -12.86 12.10 -11.67
CA ALA A 145 -13.56 13.02 -10.77
C ALA A 145 -12.61 13.83 -9.88
N ARG A 146 -11.35 13.41 -9.74
CA ARG A 146 -10.36 14.04 -8.85
C ARG A 146 -9.26 14.79 -9.58
N GLU A 147 -8.90 14.34 -10.79
CA GLU A 147 -7.78 14.90 -11.54
C GLU A 147 -7.99 14.77 -13.05
N SER A 148 -7.38 15.66 -13.83
CA SER A 148 -7.36 15.57 -15.29
C SER A 148 -6.45 14.42 -15.77
N ALA A 149 -6.67 13.91 -16.99
CA ALA A 149 -5.82 12.89 -17.59
C ALA A 149 -4.35 13.34 -17.68
N HIS A 150 -4.08 14.61 -18.05
CA HIS A 150 -2.74 15.16 -18.07
C HIS A 150 -2.11 15.20 -16.67
N GLY A 151 -2.82 15.68 -15.65
CA GLY A 151 -2.33 15.72 -14.28
C GLY A 151 -2.05 14.32 -13.71
N TRP A 152 -2.90 13.33 -14.04
CA TRP A 152 -2.68 11.94 -13.69
C TRP A 152 -1.43 11.36 -14.37
N LEU A 153 -1.25 11.60 -15.69
CA LEU A 153 -0.08 11.15 -16.43
C LEU A 153 1.20 11.75 -15.86
N SER A 154 1.24 13.07 -15.61
CA SER A 154 2.39 13.76 -15.02
C SER A 154 2.76 13.17 -13.66
N ARG A 155 1.77 13.03 -12.77
CA ARG A 155 1.96 12.42 -11.46
C ARG A 155 2.44 10.97 -11.56
N ARG A 156 1.89 10.22 -12.51
CA ARG A 156 2.24 8.81 -12.70
C ARG A 156 3.66 8.64 -13.23
N LEU A 157 4.05 9.44 -14.21
CA LEU A 157 5.43 9.47 -14.73
C LEU A 157 6.44 9.84 -13.65
N ALA A 158 6.13 10.86 -12.83
CA ALA A 158 6.99 11.25 -11.70
C ALA A 158 7.14 10.13 -10.66
N ALA A 159 6.08 9.35 -10.44
CA ALA A 159 6.09 8.24 -9.49
C ALA A 159 6.84 7.02 -10.04
N ASP A 160 6.60 6.65 -11.30
CA ASP A 160 7.16 5.44 -11.92
C ASP A 160 8.62 5.66 -12.36
N TYR A 161 8.98 6.89 -12.75
CA TYR A 161 10.31 7.27 -13.22
C TYR A 161 10.87 8.47 -12.45
N PRO A 162 11.18 8.32 -11.15
CA PRO A 162 11.57 9.43 -10.28
C PRO A 162 12.89 10.11 -10.71
N ALA A 163 13.69 9.47 -11.56
CA ALA A 163 14.87 10.09 -12.14
C ALA A 163 14.53 11.33 -12.99
N LEU A 164 13.35 11.38 -13.63
CA LEU A 164 12.89 12.54 -14.40
C LEU A 164 12.50 13.76 -13.54
N ALA A 165 12.32 13.57 -12.24
CA ALA A 165 12.00 14.64 -11.30
C ALA A 165 13.26 15.37 -10.79
N ASP A 166 14.43 15.09 -11.35
CA ASP A 166 15.67 15.81 -11.05
C ASP A 166 15.65 17.16 -11.80
N ALA A 167 15.31 18.22 -11.07
CA ALA A 167 15.18 19.56 -11.61
C ALA A 167 16.52 20.19 -12.03
N GLU A 168 17.66 19.71 -11.51
CA GLU A 168 18.99 20.20 -11.92
C GLU A 168 19.39 19.58 -13.26
N ALA A 169 19.08 18.32 -13.49
CA ALA A 169 19.40 17.62 -14.72
C ALA A 169 18.45 17.97 -15.87
N TYR A 170 17.13 17.97 -15.61
CA TYR A 170 16.13 18.02 -16.68
C TYR A 170 15.21 19.26 -16.64
N GLY A 171 15.37 20.13 -15.64
CA GLY A 171 14.51 21.28 -15.42
C GLY A 171 13.30 20.96 -14.52
N PRO A 172 12.70 22.00 -13.92
CA PRO A 172 11.62 21.85 -12.95
C PRO A 172 10.28 21.36 -13.56
N THR A 173 10.10 21.53 -14.88
CA THR A 173 8.87 21.23 -15.63
C THR A 173 9.03 20.06 -16.60
N ALA A 174 10.16 19.35 -16.56
CA ALA A 174 10.54 18.33 -17.54
C ALA A 174 9.43 17.31 -17.87
N ILE A 175 8.71 16.81 -16.85
CA ILE A 175 7.64 15.81 -17.07
C ILE A 175 6.44 16.44 -17.78
N ASP A 176 6.03 17.65 -17.39
CA ASP A 176 4.92 18.36 -18.02
C ASP A 176 5.27 18.77 -19.45
N ASP A 177 6.52 19.20 -19.68
CA ASP A 177 7.05 19.56 -20.99
C ASP A 177 7.16 18.34 -21.92
N LEU A 178 7.56 17.16 -21.40
CA LEU A 178 7.56 15.90 -22.15
C LEU A 178 6.16 15.49 -22.61
N LEU A 179 5.15 15.68 -21.76
CA LEU A 179 3.75 15.38 -22.09
C LEU A 179 3.19 16.40 -23.08
N ALA A 180 3.40 17.69 -22.84
CA ALA A 180 2.93 18.79 -23.70
C ALA A 180 3.59 18.77 -25.10
N GLY A 181 4.85 18.35 -25.17
CA GLY A 181 5.61 18.19 -26.43
C GLY A 181 5.36 16.86 -27.16
N HIS A 182 4.41 16.06 -26.70
CA HIS A 182 4.11 14.71 -27.27
C HIS A 182 5.33 13.78 -27.34
N HIS A 183 6.33 13.95 -26.47
CA HIS A 183 7.49 13.06 -26.37
C HIS A 183 7.16 11.72 -25.69
N VAL A 184 5.96 11.59 -25.13
CA VAL A 184 5.46 10.37 -24.49
C VAL A 184 4.28 9.83 -25.29
N LEU A 185 4.30 8.51 -25.58
CA LEU A 185 3.15 7.76 -26.07
C LEU A 185 2.55 6.99 -24.87
N PRO A 186 1.42 7.43 -24.32
CA PRO A 186 0.74 6.67 -23.27
C PRO A 186 0.18 5.35 -23.85
N VAL A 187 0.57 4.23 -23.23
CA VAL A 187 -0.01 2.90 -23.46
C VAL A 187 -0.80 2.55 -22.20
N LEU A 188 -2.12 2.72 -22.26
CA LEU A 188 -3.02 2.61 -21.11
C LEU A 188 -3.61 1.21 -21.04
N ASP A 189 -3.23 0.43 -20.03
CA ASP A 189 -3.68 -0.96 -19.89
C ASP A 189 -4.81 -1.06 -18.87
N GLY A 190 -5.89 -1.77 -19.24
CA GLY A 190 -6.91 -2.22 -18.32
C GLY A 190 -8.00 -1.21 -17.96
N LEU A 191 -8.67 -0.59 -18.93
CA LEU A 191 -9.87 0.23 -18.66
C LEU A 191 -10.95 -0.60 -17.92
N ASP A 192 -11.08 -1.88 -18.24
CA ASP A 192 -12.02 -2.83 -17.61
C ASP A 192 -11.65 -3.21 -16.16
N GLU A 193 -10.47 -2.82 -15.67
CA GLU A 193 -10.07 -3.01 -14.26
C GLU A 193 -10.67 -1.93 -13.33
N LEU A 194 -11.22 -0.86 -13.89
CA LEU A 194 -11.91 0.18 -13.15
C LEU A 194 -13.37 -0.23 -12.81
N PRO A 195 -13.99 0.39 -11.80
CA PRO A 195 -15.42 0.23 -11.56
C PRO A 195 -16.25 0.64 -12.78
N VAL A 196 -17.32 -0.09 -13.07
CA VAL A 196 -18.15 0.12 -14.27
C VAL A 196 -18.57 1.60 -14.48
N PRO A 197 -19.00 2.37 -13.43
CA PRO A 197 -19.37 3.77 -13.62
C PRO A 197 -18.20 4.67 -14.08
N ALA A 198 -16.95 4.27 -13.82
CA ALA A 198 -15.78 5.06 -14.20
C ALA A 198 -15.40 4.89 -15.67
N HIS A 199 -15.78 3.80 -16.35
CA HIS A 199 -15.40 3.55 -17.74
C HIS A 199 -15.79 4.69 -18.68
N THR A 200 -17.06 5.13 -18.61
CA THR A 200 -17.58 6.25 -19.39
C THR A 200 -16.84 7.56 -19.07
N ALA A 201 -16.66 7.84 -17.79
CA ALA A 201 -16.01 9.08 -17.34
C ALA A 201 -14.53 9.14 -17.80
N VAL A 202 -13.82 8.00 -17.77
CA VAL A 202 -12.43 7.91 -18.25
C VAL A 202 -12.37 8.10 -19.76
N LEU A 203 -13.25 7.46 -20.53
CA LEU A 203 -13.27 7.60 -21.98
C LEU A 203 -13.58 9.05 -22.40
N THR A 204 -14.50 9.71 -21.72
CA THR A 204 -14.80 11.15 -21.91
C THR A 204 -13.56 12.00 -21.58
N ALA A 205 -12.95 11.80 -20.42
CA ALA A 205 -11.77 12.57 -20.02
C ALA A 205 -10.57 12.39 -20.97
N LEU A 206 -10.41 11.18 -21.53
CA LEU A 206 -9.41 10.93 -22.58
C LEU A 206 -9.74 11.70 -23.85
N ASN A 207 -10.98 11.64 -24.34
CA ASN A 207 -11.41 12.38 -25.52
C ASN A 207 -11.24 13.90 -25.36
N ASP A 208 -11.53 14.44 -24.18
CA ASP A 208 -11.37 15.87 -23.88
C ASP A 208 -9.89 16.31 -23.86
N THR A 209 -8.96 15.38 -23.63
CA THR A 209 -7.52 15.66 -23.54
C THR A 209 -6.82 15.48 -24.89
N LEU A 210 -7.42 14.72 -25.82
CA LEU A 210 -6.81 14.37 -27.10
C LEU A 210 -6.94 15.51 -28.12
N ASP A 211 -5.82 16.07 -28.54
CA ASP A 211 -5.72 16.91 -29.74
C ASP A 211 -5.46 16.08 -31.00
N ALA A 212 -5.27 16.71 -32.16
CA ALA A 212 -5.04 16.01 -33.41
C ALA A 212 -3.75 15.15 -33.44
N HIS A 213 -2.78 15.48 -32.60
CA HIS A 213 -1.41 14.94 -32.63
C HIS A 213 -1.09 14.01 -31.46
N THR A 214 -1.92 13.96 -30.43
CA THR A 214 -1.68 13.12 -29.24
C THR A 214 -1.84 11.64 -29.60
N PRO A 215 -0.77 10.83 -29.59
CA PRO A 215 -0.86 9.39 -29.82
C PRO A 215 -1.33 8.69 -28.54
N LEU A 216 -2.03 7.56 -28.68
CA LEU A 216 -2.55 6.80 -27.54
C LEU A 216 -2.78 5.33 -27.88
N VAL A 217 -2.44 4.45 -26.95
CA VAL A 217 -2.88 3.04 -26.99
C VAL A 217 -3.71 2.75 -25.75
N LEU A 218 -4.86 2.08 -25.95
CA LEU A 218 -5.77 1.69 -24.87
C LEU A 218 -6.06 0.19 -24.97
N THR A 219 -6.03 -0.52 -23.83
CA THR A 219 -6.52 -1.90 -23.78
C THR A 219 -7.78 -2.00 -22.93
N CYS A 220 -8.75 -2.79 -23.39
CA CYS A 220 -10.02 -2.98 -22.68
C CYS A 220 -10.66 -4.32 -23.03
N ARG A 221 -11.55 -4.82 -22.16
CA ARG A 221 -12.46 -5.91 -22.57
C ARG A 221 -13.49 -5.37 -23.54
N THR A 222 -13.81 -6.18 -24.58
CA THR A 222 -14.80 -5.81 -25.59
C THR A 222 -16.10 -5.36 -24.95
N SER A 223 -16.68 -6.15 -24.05
CA SER A 223 -17.98 -5.82 -23.40
C SER A 223 -17.93 -4.51 -22.58
N ALA A 224 -16.83 -4.24 -21.89
CA ALA A 224 -16.68 -3.01 -21.09
C ALA A 224 -16.53 -1.77 -22.00
N TYR A 225 -15.77 -1.90 -23.08
CA TYR A 225 -15.58 -0.82 -24.04
C TYR A 225 -16.86 -0.51 -24.80
N THR A 226 -17.57 -1.52 -25.31
CA THR A 226 -18.86 -1.36 -26.01
C THR A 226 -19.88 -0.65 -25.12
N THR A 227 -19.96 -1.04 -23.84
CA THR A 227 -20.83 -0.35 -22.87
C THR A 227 -20.42 1.11 -22.65
N ALA A 228 -19.12 1.40 -22.53
CA ALA A 228 -18.63 2.76 -22.33
C ALA A 228 -18.91 3.65 -23.55
N VAL A 229 -18.70 3.13 -24.76
CA VAL A 229 -18.89 3.85 -26.03
C VAL A 229 -20.34 4.27 -26.24
N THR A 230 -21.33 3.48 -25.80
CA THR A 230 -22.76 3.86 -25.92
C THR A 230 -23.10 5.16 -25.18
N HIS A 231 -22.29 5.55 -24.20
CA HIS A 231 -22.53 6.76 -23.39
C HIS A 231 -21.49 7.88 -23.62
N ALA A 232 -20.23 7.53 -23.89
CA ALA A 232 -19.13 8.48 -24.05
C ALA A 232 -18.75 8.74 -25.52
N GLY A 233 -19.27 7.97 -26.45
CA GLY A 233 -18.78 7.93 -27.84
C GLY A 233 -17.49 7.13 -27.96
N VAL A 234 -17.02 6.93 -29.20
CA VAL A 234 -15.78 6.23 -29.50
C VAL A 234 -14.54 7.04 -29.11
N LEU A 235 -13.41 6.39 -28.93
CA LEU A 235 -12.15 7.11 -28.78
C LEU A 235 -11.76 7.75 -30.12
N ALA A 236 -11.70 9.06 -30.15
CA ALA A 236 -11.58 9.86 -31.38
C ALA A 236 -10.34 9.49 -32.21
N GLY A 237 -10.54 9.08 -33.46
CA GLY A 237 -9.49 8.74 -34.42
C GLY A 237 -8.68 7.50 -34.07
N ALA A 238 -9.20 6.62 -33.23
CA ALA A 238 -8.54 5.37 -32.85
C ALA A 238 -9.00 4.18 -33.71
N ALA A 239 -8.04 3.41 -34.22
CA ALA A 239 -8.31 2.10 -34.79
C ALA A 239 -8.64 1.11 -33.66
N VAL A 240 -9.67 0.29 -33.84
CA VAL A 240 -10.09 -0.70 -32.84
C VAL A 240 -9.80 -2.08 -33.37
N ILE A 241 -9.02 -2.86 -32.63
CA ILE A 241 -8.56 -4.19 -33.02
C ILE A 241 -8.95 -5.25 -32.01
N GLU A 242 -9.12 -6.49 -32.50
CA GLU A 242 -9.35 -7.66 -31.65
C GLU A 242 -8.42 -8.81 -32.06
N PRO A 243 -8.05 -9.70 -31.11
CA PRO A 243 -7.27 -10.87 -31.40
C PRO A 243 -8.14 -11.94 -32.05
N THR A 244 -7.62 -12.56 -33.10
CA THR A 244 -8.22 -13.79 -33.60
C THR A 244 -7.90 -14.96 -32.65
N PRO A 245 -8.79 -15.94 -32.51
CA PRO A 245 -8.50 -17.16 -31.75
C PRO A 245 -7.22 -17.82 -32.23
N VAL A 246 -6.40 -18.29 -31.29
CA VAL A 246 -5.17 -19.02 -31.63
C VAL A 246 -5.50 -20.30 -32.36
N ARG A 247 -4.81 -20.56 -33.48
CA ARG A 247 -4.97 -21.82 -34.16
C ARG A 247 -4.39 -22.95 -33.31
N PRO A 248 -5.14 -24.03 -33.04
CA PRO A 248 -4.68 -25.13 -32.20
C PRO A 248 -3.35 -25.75 -32.64
N VAL A 249 -3.07 -25.73 -33.94
CA VAL A 249 -1.81 -26.22 -34.50
C VAL A 249 -0.62 -25.37 -34.06
N ASP A 250 -0.76 -24.05 -34.08
CA ASP A 250 0.29 -23.12 -33.65
C ASP A 250 0.51 -23.21 -32.13
N ALA A 251 -0.59 -23.35 -31.35
CA ALA A 251 -0.51 -23.58 -29.89
C ALA A 251 0.28 -24.85 -29.57
N LEU A 252 -0.02 -25.96 -30.25
CA LEU A 252 0.68 -27.24 -30.03
C LEU A 252 2.13 -27.19 -30.50
N ALA A 253 2.41 -26.53 -31.63
CA ALA A 253 3.78 -26.32 -32.10
C ALA A 253 4.63 -25.56 -31.09
N LEU A 254 4.08 -24.48 -30.50
CA LEU A 254 4.75 -23.73 -29.44
C LEU A 254 4.98 -24.58 -28.18
N LEU A 255 3.97 -25.35 -27.73
CA LEU A 255 4.06 -26.21 -26.54
C LEU A 255 5.12 -27.32 -26.72
N ARG A 256 5.19 -27.90 -27.91
CA ARG A 256 6.25 -28.85 -28.27
C ARG A 256 7.62 -28.20 -28.24
N LEU A 257 7.76 -27.01 -28.84
CA LEU A 257 9.02 -26.27 -28.88
C LEU A 257 9.47 -25.84 -27.48
N ALA A 258 8.55 -25.48 -26.59
CA ALA A 258 8.81 -25.14 -25.21
C ALA A 258 9.23 -26.33 -24.32
N THR A 259 8.98 -27.57 -24.80
CA THR A 259 9.34 -28.78 -24.07
C THR A 259 10.70 -29.31 -24.56
N SER A 260 11.59 -29.61 -23.60
CA SER A 260 12.92 -30.17 -23.92
C SER A 260 12.80 -31.45 -24.76
N PRO A 261 13.69 -31.66 -25.78
CA PRO A 261 13.71 -32.88 -26.56
C PRO A 261 13.80 -34.15 -25.69
N GLY A 262 13.11 -35.23 -26.11
CA GLY A 262 13.09 -36.50 -25.37
C GLY A 262 11.67 -37.03 -25.14
N PRO A 263 11.46 -38.00 -24.23
CA PRO A 263 10.17 -38.67 -24.02
C PRO A 263 9.03 -37.70 -23.65
N ARG A 264 9.33 -36.56 -23.07
CA ARG A 264 8.32 -35.51 -22.74
C ARG A 264 7.80 -34.83 -24.02
N HIS A 265 8.66 -34.63 -24.98
CA HIS A 265 8.31 -34.02 -26.26
C HIS A 265 7.32 -34.91 -27.06
N GLU A 266 7.53 -36.21 -27.04
CA GLU A 266 6.71 -37.20 -27.75
C GLU A 266 5.27 -37.28 -27.19
N ARG A 267 5.04 -36.94 -25.92
CA ARG A 267 3.70 -36.89 -25.32
C ARG A 267 2.77 -35.87 -26.00
N TRP A 268 3.33 -34.82 -26.59
CA TRP A 268 2.55 -33.85 -27.35
C TRP A 268 2.07 -34.38 -28.70
N ASP A 269 2.70 -35.42 -29.25
CA ASP A 269 2.33 -36.01 -30.55
C ASP A 269 0.97 -36.68 -30.50
N GLU A 270 0.63 -37.32 -29.39
CA GLU A 270 -0.69 -37.91 -29.17
C GLU A 270 -1.78 -36.84 -29.15
N LEU A 271 -1.55 -35.79 -28.37
CA LEU A 271 -2.48 -34.66 -28.27
C LEU A 271 -2.61 -33.94 -29.64
N THR A 272 -1.51 -33.78 -30.39
CA THR A 272 -1.50 -33.19 -31.75
C THR A 272 -2.34 -34.02 -32.70
N ARG A 273 -2.18 -35.35 -32.70
CA ARG A 273 -2.99 -36.26 -33.51
C ARG A 273 -4.48 -36.21 -33.10
N HIS A 274 -4.77 -36.13 -31.82
CA HIS A 274 -6.14 -35.99 -31.33
C HIS A 274 -6.80 -34.71 -31.83
N VAL A 275 -6.12 -33.55 -31.68
CA VAL A 275 -6.63 -32.24 -32.13
C VAL A 275 -6.79 -32.19 -33.64
N SER A 276 -5.87 -32.78 -34.42
CA SER A 276 -5.99 -32.86 -35.89
C SER A 276 -7.21 -33.66 -36.35
N ARG A 277 -7.60 -34.67 -35.57
CA ARG A 277 -8.82 -35.46 -35.86
C ARG A 277 -10.10 -34.78 -35.39
N HIS A 278 -9.99 -33.86 -34.41
CA HIS A 278 -11.13 -33.18 -33.81
C HIS A 278 -10.84 -31.68 -33.71
N PRO A 279 -10.81 -30.95 -34.82
CA PRO A 279 -10.43 -29.51 -34.82
C PRO A 279 -11.39 -28.60 -34.02
N ASP A 280 -12.64 -29.01 -33.86
CA ASP A 280 -13.64 -28.32 -33.07
C ASP A 280 -13.87 -28.97 -31.68
N GLY A 281 -12.98 -29.89 -31.30
CA GLY A 281 -13.06 -30.59 -30.02
C GLY A 281 -12.80 -29.71 -28.79
N PRO A 282 -13.09 -30.21 -27.57
CA PRO A 282 -12.88 -29.46 -26.34
C PRO A 282 -11.46 -28.94 -26.17
N VAL A 283 -10.45 -29.74 -26.55
CA VAL A 283 -9.02 -29.37 -26.45
C VAL A 283 -8.71 -28.21 -27.39
N ALA A 284 -9.14 -28.32 -28.67
CA ALA A 284 -8.90 -27.27 -29.66
C ALA A 284 -9.52 -25.94 -29.25
N ARG A 285 -10.75 -25.96 -28.73
CA ARG A 285 -11.43 -24.77 -28.21
C ARG A 285 -10.76 -24.19 -26.97
N ALA A 286 -10.27 -25.02 -26.05
CA ALA A 286 -9.55 -24.56 -24.89
C ALA A 286 -8.22 -23.88 -25.28
N LEU A 287 -7.43 -24.50 -26.17
CA LEU A 287 -6.15 -23.97 -26.65
C LEU A 287 -6.29 -22.76 -27.60
N ALA A 288 -7.50 -22.39 -27.99
CA ALA A 288 -7.74 -21.16 -28.77
C ALA A 288 -7.47 -19.88 -27.96
N SER A 289 -7.35 -19.96 -26.62
CA SER A 289 -7.03 -18.85 -25.74
C SER A 289 -5.54 -18.80 -25.42
N PRO A 290 -4.84 -17.65 -25.62
CA PRO A 290 -3.44 -17.47 -25.22
C PRO A 290 -3.17 -17.81 -23.76
N LEU A 291 -4.09 -17.48 -22.87
CA LEU A 291 -4.00 -17.81 -21.45
C LEU A 291 -3.92 -19.33 -21.25
N MET A 292 -4.79 -20.08 -21.90
CA MET A 292 -4.82 -21.54 -21.73
C MET A 292 -3.59 -22.22 -22.31
N VAL A 293 -3.02 -21.70 -23.41
CA VAL A 293 -1.73 -22.16 -23.93
C VAL A 293 -0.61 -21.93 -22.91
N GLY A 294 -0.57 -20.73 -22.27
CA GLY A 294 0.39 -20.41 -21.21
C GLY A 294 0.23 -21.33 -20.00
N LEU A 295 -1.00 -21.62 -19.57
CA LEU A 295 -1.28 -22.55 -18.48
C LEU A 295 -0.89 -24.00 -18.82
N ALA A 296 -1.23 -24.46 -20.02
CA ALA A 296 -0.84 -25.81 -20.48
C ALA A 296 0.70 -25.96 -20.52
N ARG A 297 1.41 -24.92 -20.96
CA ARG A 297 2.88 -24.87 -20.89
C ARG A 297 3.37 -25.04 -19.44
N ALA A 298 2.87 -24.22 -18.50
CA ALA A 298 3.30 -24.25 -17.12
C ALA A 298 3.01 -25.60 -16.43
N VAL A 299 1.90 -26.25 -16.79
CA VAL A 299 1.47 -27.51 -16.19
C VAL A 299 2.18 -28.72 -16.80
N TYR A 300 2.42 -28.73 -18.13
CA TYR A 300 2.88 -29.93 -18.85
C TYR A 300 4.29 -29.80 -19.44
N ALA A 301 4.64 -28.67 -20.05
CA ALA A 301 5.95 -28.52 -20.66
C ALA A 301 7.05 -28.39 -19.61
N ASP A 302 6.78 -27.67 -18.57
CA ASP A 302 7.71 -27.40 -17.48
C ASP A 302 7.61 -28.39 -16.31
N ALA A 303 6.58 -29.27 -16.28
CA ALA A 303 6.31 -30.24 -15.22
C ALA A 303 6.29 -31.69 -15.74
N ASP A 304 6.05 -32.65 -14.85
CA ASP A 304 6.05 -34.10 -15.20
C ASP A 304 4.67 -34.61 -15.69
N GLY A 305 3.69 -33.71 -15.84
CA GLY A 305 2.35 -34.05 -16.32
C GLY A 305 2.36 -34.64 -17.73
N ASP A 306 1.35 -35.44 -18.04
CA ASP A 306 1.12 -35.99 -19.38
C ASP A 306 0.01 -35.21 -20.08
N PRO A 307 0.31 -34.38 -21.10
CA PRO A 307 -0.69 -33.58 -21.81
C PRO A 307 -1.74 -34.46 -22.56
N SER A 308 -1.45 -35.76 -22.82
CA SER A 308 -2.39 -36.66 -23.49
C SER A 308 -3.68 -36.89 -22.66
N GLU A 309 -3.63 -36.70 -21.33
CA GLU A 309 -4.82 -36.77 -20.48
C GLU A 309 -5.95 -35.81 -20.91
N LEU A 310 -5.59 -34.66 -21.50
CA LEU A 310 -6.57 -33.69 -22.01
C LEU A 310 -7.44 -34.24 -23.16
N ALA A 311 -7.01 -35.31 -23.82
CA ALA A 311 -7.78 -35.97 -24.85
C ALA A 311 -8.90 -36.90 -24.32
N ASP A 312 -8.89 -37.18 -23.01
CA ASP A 312 -9.91 -38.02 -22.36
C ASP A 312 -11.25 -37.27 -22.26
N ARG A 313 -12.16 -37.57 -23.14
CA ARG A 313 -13.51 -36.98 -23.18
C ARG A 313 -14.39 -37.38 -21.98
N GLY A 314 -14.10 -38.51 -21.33
CA GLY A 314 -14.79 -38.94 -20.11
C GLY A 314 -14.48 -38.00 -18.94
N ARG A 315 -13.23 -37.58 -18.86
CA ARG A 315 -12.74 -36.64 -17.85
C ARG A 315 -12.97 -35.18 -18.24
N PHE A 316 -12.84 -34.84 -19.51
CA PHE A 316 -12.94 -33.48 -20.02
C PHE A 316 -13.98 -33.37 -21.19
N PRO A 317 -15.28 -33.41 -20.86
CA PRO A 317 -16.34 -33.36 -21.87
C PRO A 317 -16.48 -32.00 -22.57
N THR A 318 -16.01 -30.91 -21.94
CA THR A 318 -16.12 -29.54 -22.44
C THR A 318 -14.79 -28.79 -22.34
N SER A 319 -14.62 -27.72 -23.14
CA SER A 319 -13.46 -26.82 -23.03
C SER A 319 -13.35 -26.20 -21.64
N GLY A 320 -14.46 -25.84 -20.99
CA GLY A 320 -14.48 -25.30 -19.62
C GLY A 320 -13.96 -26.31 -18.58
N ALA A 321 -14.17 -27.61 -18.76
CA ALA A 321 -13.59 -28.63 -17.88
C ALA A 321 -12.05 -28.64 -17.97
N ILE A 322 -11.50 -28.47 -19.19
CA ILE A 322 -10.05 -28.36 -19.42
C ILE A 322 -9.51 -27.06 -18.82
N GLU A 323 -10.17 -25.94 -19.01
CA GLU A 323 -9.79 -24.64 -18.44
C GLU A 323 -9.74 -24.70 -16.91
N HIS A 324 -10.76 -25.27 -16.29
CA HIS A 324 -10.79 -25.48 -14.84
C HIS A 324 -9.65 -26.38 -14.35
N HIS A 325 -9.35 -27.46 -15.07
CA HIS A 325 -8.25 -28.36 -14.74
C HIS A 325 -6.90 -27.65 -14.81
N LEU A 326 -6.62 -26.90 -15.88
CA LEU A 326 -5.38 -26.15 -16.03
C LEU A 326 -5.19 -25.08 -14.94
N LEU A 327 -6.26 -24.37 -14.60
CA LEU A 327 -6.24 -23.39 -13.50
C LEU A 327 -5.99 -24.05 -12.15
N ASP A 328 -6.59 -25.21 -11.91
CA ASP A 328 -6.45 -25.98 -10.66
C ASP A 328 -5.06 -26.60 -10.51
N ALA A 329 -4.45 -27.02 -11.63
CA ALA A 329 -3.13 -27.65 -11.65
C ALA A 329 -1.98 -26.65 -11.60
N LEU A 330 -2.21 -25.35 -11.93
CA LEU A 330 -1.16 -24.35 -12.08
C LEU A 330 -0.33 -24.18 -10.80
N VAL A 331 -0.98 -23.90 -9.68
CA VAL A 331 -0.28 -23.61 -8.41
C VAL A 331 0.56 -24.81 -7.95
N PRO A 332 0.01 -26.03 -7.87
CA PRO A 332 0.81 -27.22 -7.54
C PRO A 332 1.99 -27.44 -8.48
N ALA A 333 1.80 -27.28 -9.81
CA ALA A 333 2.84 -27.50 -10.80
C ALA A 333 4.01 -26.51 -10.64
N LEU A 334 3.71 -25.22 -10.47
CA LEU A 334 4.72 -24.18 -10.28
C LEU A 334 5.55 -24.40 -9.02
N TYR A 335 4.92 -24.71 -7.89
CA TYR A 335 5.65 -25.00 -6.65
C TYR A 335 6.44 -26.30 -6.72
N ALA A 336 5.92 -27.35 -7.33
CA ALA A 336 6.64 -28.60 -7.56
C ALA A 336 7.87 -28.37 -8.46
N ARG A 337 7.74 -27.57 -9.54
CA ARG A 337 8.87 -27.18 -10.40
C ARG A 337 9.92 -26.40 -9.61
N ALA A 338 9.51 -25.42 -8.83
CA ALA A 338 10.42 -24.60 -8.01
C ALA A 338 11.22 -25.48 -7.02
N HIS A 339 10.58 -26.49 -6.42
CA HIS A 339 11.24 -27.44 -5.52
C HIS A 339 12.29 -28.31 -6.22
N ARG A 340 12.08 -28.65 -7.50
CA ARG A 340 13.05 -29.41 -8.28
C ARG A 340 14.26 -28.59 -8.66
N LEU A 341 14.04 -27.37 -9.14
CA LEU A 341 15.09 -26.48 -9.63
C LEU A 341 15.93 -25.90 -8.51
N ARG A 342 15.35 -25.68 -7.35
CA ARG A 342 16.01 -25.06 -6.18
C ARG A 342 15.63 -25.80 -4.89
N PRO A 343 16.26 -26.94 -4.59
CA PRO A 343 15.96 -27.71 -3.38
C PRO A 343 16.13 -26.93 -2.07
N ALA A 344 17.02 -25.92 -2.05
CA ALA A 344 17.19 -25.02 -0.91
C ALA A 344 15.99 -24.10 -0.65
N ASP A 345 15.17 -23.84 -1.69
CA ASP A 345 13.99 -22.97 -1.62
C ASP A 345 12.69 -23.72 -1.27
N ARG A 346 12.75 -24.97 -0.79
CA ARG A 346 11.59 -25.78 -0.35
C ARG A 346 10.86 -25.20 0.86
N ARG A 347 10.59 -23.90 0.84
CA ARG A 347 9.95 -23.22 1.96
C ARG A 347 8.46 -23.48 2.08
N TRP A 348 7.80 -23.75 0.97
CA TRP A 348 6.34 -23.83 0.90
C TRP A 348 5.91 -25.12 0.23
N ASP A 349 5.23 -25.99 1.00
CA ASP A 349 4.57 -27.16 0.44
C ASP A 349 3.49 -26.73 -0.57
N PRO A 350 3.38 -27.37 -1.76
CA PRO A 350 2.41 -26.99 -2.81
C PRO A 350 0.96 -26.96 -2.32
N ALA A 351 0.55 -27.94 -1.49
CA ALA A 351 -0.80 -27.98 -0.95
C ALA A 351 -1.06 -26.86 0.07
N CYS A 352 -0.05 -26.48 0.87
CA CYS A 352 -0.12 -25.35 1.76
C CYS A 352 -0.19 -24.03 0.98
N ALA A 353 0.65 -23.87 -0.05
CA ALA A 353 0.66 -22.68 -0.91
C ALA A 353 -0.70 -22.48 -1.60
N GLN A 354 -1.29 -23.55 -2.12
CA GLN A 354 -2.61 -23.51 -2.73
C GLN A 354 -3.68 -23.07 -1.73
N ARG A 355 -3.68 -23.60 -0.50
CA ARG A 355 -4.62 -23.20 0.56
C ARG A 355 -4.48 -21.71 0.90
N TYR A 356 -3.25 -21.21 1.03
CA TYR A 356 -3.00 -19.79 1.31
C TYR A 356 -3.49 -18.89 0.19
N LEU A 357 -3.18 -19.24 -1.07
CA LEU A 357 -3.65 -18.48 -2.25
C LEU A 357 -5.18 -18.53 -2.39
N THR A 358 -5.81 -19.69 -2.11
CA THR A 358 -7.26 -19.82 -2.07
C THR A 358 -7.88 -18.89 -1.02
N HIS A 359 -7.29 -18.80 0.18
CA HIS A 359 -7.78 -17.88 1.20
C HIS A 359 -7.59 -16.41 0.81
N LEU A 360 -6.47 -16.07 0.14
CA LEU A 360 -6.24 -14.72 -0.39
C LEU A 360 -7.26 -14.37 -1.47
N ALA A 361 -7.53 -15.28 -2.42
CA ALA A 361 -8.50 -15.06 -3.49
C ALA A 361 -9.93 -14.87 -2.95
N ASP A 362 -10.34 -15.68 -1.97
CA ASP A 362 -11.64 -15.57 -1.32
C ASP A 362 -11.78 -14.24 -0.54
N GLY A 363 -10.73 -13.83 0.16
CA GLY A 363 -10.69 -12.56 0.88
C GLY A 363 -10.84 -11.35 -0.05
N LEU A 364 -10.16 -11.36 -1.19
CA LEU A 364 -10.27 -10.32 -2.22
C LEU A 364 -11.66 -10.26 -2.83
N ARG A 365 -12.26 -11.43 -3.15
CA ARG A 365 -13.63 -11.50 -3.68
C ARG A 365 -14.66 -10.92 -2.71
N ARG A 366 -14.54 -11.22 -1.41
CA ARG A 366 -15.45 -10.68 -0.38
C ARG A 366 -15.38 -9.16 -0.25
N GLN A 367 -14.27 -8.56 -0.66
CA GLN A 367 -14.07 -7.11 -0.63
C GLN A 367 -14.31 -6.46 -1.99
N ASP A 368 -14.68 -7.24 -3.00
CA ASP A 368 -14.86 -6.79 -4.38
C ASP A 368 -13.65 -6.00 -4.90
N THR A 369 -12.45 -6.55 -4.66
CA THR A 369 -11.18 -5.92 -5.06
C THR A 369 -10.22 -6.94 -5.65
N HIS A 370 -9.35 -6.47 -6.52
CA HIS A 370 -8.22 -7.24 -7.06
C HIS A 370 -6.90 -6.95 -6.32
N ASP A 371 -6.87 -5.88 -5.52
CA ASP A 371 -5.69 -5.37 -4.85
C ASP A 371 -5.50 -5.99 -3.47
N LEU A 372 -4.46 -6.80 -3.30
CA LEU A 372 -4.03 -7.28 -2.00
C LEU A 372 -3.24 -6.18 -1.28
N THR A 373 -3.95 -5.32 -0.58
CA THR A 373 -3.43 -4.24 0.23
C THR A 373 -3.06 -4.77 1.62
N TRP A 374 -1.75 -4.89 1.92
CA TRP A 374 -1.28 -5.46 3.18
C TRP A 374 -1.81 -4.68 4.40
N TRP A 375 -1.99 -3.36 4.28
CA TRP A 375 -2.48 -2.50 5.37
C TRP A 375 -3.97 -2.66 5.66
N GLN A 376 -4.75 -3.28 4.75
CA GLN A 376 -6.17 -3.59 4.95
C GLN A 376 -6.41 -5.05 5.36
N LEU A 377 -5.37 -5.86 5.54
CA LEU A 377 -5.48 -7.26 5.91
C LEU A 377 -6.26 -7.47 7.22
N TYR A 378 -6.24 -6.49 8.12
CA TYR A 378 -7.02 -6.53 9.36
C TYR A 378 -8.53 -6.65 9.13
N ARG A 379 -9.04 -6.18 7.97
CA ARG A 379 -10.46 -6.28 7.59
C ARG A 379 -10.93 -7.73 7.41
N TRP A 380 -10.01 -8.67 7.22
CA TRP A 380 -10.30 -10.12 7.10
C TRP A 380 -10.34 -10.83 8.45
N THR A 381 -10.19 -10.10 9.52
CA THR A 381 -10.14 -10.60 10.90
C THR A 381 -11.21 -9.90 11.75
N PRO A 382 -11.47 -10.36 12.98
CA PRO A 382 -12.34 -9.62 13.90
C PRO A 382 -11.93 -8.17 14.14
N LEU A 383 -10.67 -7.80 13.82
CA LEU A 383 -10.18 -6.42 13.90
C LEU A 383 -10.82 -5.47 12.88
N ALA A 384 -11.64 -5.96 11.96
CA ALA A 384 -12.52 -5.13 11.13
C ALA A 384 -13.43 -4.26 11.99
N HIS A 385 -13.91 -4.79 13.12
CA HIS A 385 -14.79 -4.07 14.02
C HIS A 385 -14.02 -3.12 14.95
N ALA A 386 -14.53 -1.92 15.15
CA ALA A 386 -13.92 -0.89 15.97
C ALA A 386 -13.73 -1.35 17.43
N TRP A 387 -14.73 -2.03 18.00
CA TRP A 387 -14.66 -2.53 19.37
C TRP A 387 -13.55 -3.56 19.60
N SER A 388 -13.27 -4.43 18.60
CA SER A 388 -12.17 -5.40 18.68
C SER A 388 -10.80 -4.74 18.67
N ARG A 389 -10.64 -3.67 17.88
CA ARG A 389 -9.42 -2.86 17.88
C ARG A 389 -9.25 -2.11 19.20
N ALA A 390 -10.34 -1.55 19.71
CA ALA A 390 -10.37 -0.88 21.01
C ALA A 390 -9.99 -1.84 22.13
N ALA A 391 -10.57 -3.04 22.16
CA ALA A 391 -10.24 -4.07 23.13
C ALA A 391 -8.78 -4.53 23.05
N LEU A 392 -8.23 -4.71 21.82
CA LEU A 392 -6.82 -5.05 21.63
C LEU A 392 -5.90 -3.95 22.17
N SER A 393 -6.21 -2.69 21.87
CA SER A 393 -5.43 -1.54 22.34
C SER A 393 -5.52 -1.37 23.86
N ALA A 394 -6.69 -1.55 24.44
CA ALA A 394 -6.89 -1.53 25.90
C ALA A 394 -6.09 -2.64 26.58
N PHE A 395 -6.14 -3.85 26.05
CA PHE A 395 -5.36 -4.99 26.54
C PHE A 395 -3.85 -4.74 26.44
N ALA A 396 -3.40 -4.17 25.30
CA ALA A 396 -1.99 -3.82 25.11
C ALA A 396 -1.53 -2.74 26.10
N ALA A 397 -2.32 -1.69 26.30
CA ALA A 397 -2.01 -0.65 27.28
C ALA A 397 -1.93 -1.23 28.71
N PHE A 398 -2.92 -2.04 29.09
CA PHE A 398 -2.97 -2.70 30.39
C PHE A 398 -1.71 -3.56 30.63
N THR A 399 -1.41 -4.46 29.69
CA THR A 399 -0.26 -5.40 29.83
C THR A 399 1.08 -4.68 29.85
N LEU A 400 1.24 -3.61 29.06
CA LEU A 400 2.47 -2.81 29.04
C LEU A 400 2.65 -1.99 30.31
N ILE A 401 1.59 -1.42 30.90
CA ILE A 401 1.65 -0.73 32.20
C ILE A 401 2.08 -1.73 33.29
N TRP A 402 1.51 -2.94 33.28
CA TRP A 402 1.90 -4.00 34.21
C TRP A 402 3.35 -4.45 34.04
N ALA A 403 3.82 -4.61 32.81
CA ALA A 403 5.22 -4.90 32.53
C ALA A 403 6.14 -3.78 33.03
N GLY A 404 5.74 -2.53 32.82
CA GLY A 404 6.43 -1.35 33.34
C GLY A 404 6.50 -1.32 34.87
N TYR A 405 5.39 -1.63 35.54
CA TYR A 405 5.34 -1.74 37.00
C TYR A 405 6.29 -2.83 37.52
N LEU A 406 6.24 -4.01 36.92
CA LEU A 406 7.14 -5.11 37.29
C LEU A 406 8.61 -4.72 37.08
N PHE A 407 8.94 -4.07 35.95
CA PHE A 407 10.27 -3.56 35.66
C PHE A 407 10.75 -2.55 36.74
N CYS A 408 9.91 -1.58 37.12
CA CYS A 408 10.22 -0.61 38.13
C CYS A 408 10.46 -1.27 39.50
N ASN A 409 9.67 -2.26 39.88
CA ASN A 409 9.86 -3.01 41.12
C ASN A 409 11.16 -3.82 41.12
N LEU A 410 11.48 -4.50 40.01
CA LEU A 410 12.70 -5.31 39.91
C LEU A 410 13.98 -4.46 39.90
N THR A 411 13.91 -3.24 39.39
CA THR A 411 15.08 -2.34 39.29
C THR A 411 15.20 -1.39 40.50
N GLY A 412 14.23 -1.40 41.42
CA GLY A 412 14.18 -0.45 42.56
C GLY A 412 13.89 0.99 42.10
N ALA A 413 13.49 1.21 40.84
CA ALA A 413 13.23 2.52 40.27
C ALA A 413 11.78 2.98 40.47
N GLY A 414 10.96 2.19 41.17
CA GLY A 414 9.54 2.48 41.38
C GLY A 414 9.34 3.64 42.37
N PRO A 415 8.34 4.52 42.14
CA PRO A 415 7.91 5.47 43.13
C PRO A 415 7.38 4.74 44.38
N SER A 416 7.79 5.16 45.54
CA SER A 416 7.39 4.55 46.84
C SER A 416 5.87 4.51 47.09
N ASP A 417 5.14 5.34 46.35
CA ASP A 417 3.70 5.58 46.52
C ASP A 417 2.83 4.69 45.60
N TRP A 418 3.44 3.89 44.70
CA TRP A 418 2.70 3.01 43.77
C TRP A 418 2.45 1.64 44.40
N GLN A 419 1.46 1.57 45.27
CA GLN A 419 0.97 0.29 45.80
C GLN A 419 0.26 -0.52 44.69
N LEU A 420 0.22 -1.83 44.83
CA LEU A 420 -0.40 -2.75 43.88
C LEU A 420 -1.83 -2.34 43.52
N GLU A 421 -2.61 -1.88 44.48
CA GLU A 421 -3.98 -1.40 44.29
C GLU A 421 -4.05 -0.19 43.34
N VAL A 422 -3.16 0.79 43.53
CA VAL A 422 -3.09 2.00 42.71
C VAL A 422 -2.77 1.63 41.24
N VAL A 423 -1.84 0.69 41.02
CA VAL A 423 -1.48 0.24 39.68
C VAL A 423 -2.62 -0.52 39.00
N LEU A 424 -3.36 -1.36 39.74
CA LEU A 424 -4.55 -2.04 39.26
C LEU A 424 -5.62 -1.07 38.79
N TRP A 425 -5.98 -0.12 39.64
CA TRP A 425 -6.95 0.92 39.34
C TRP A 425 -6.53 1.79 38.15
N TYR A 426 -5.28 2.26 38.17
CA TYR A 426 -4.74 3.09 37.09
C TYR A 426 -4.71 2.36 35.74
N SER A 427 -4.16 1.14 35.70
CA SER A 427 -4.07 0.36 34.47
C SER A 427 -5.43 0.00 33.90
N GLY A 428 -6.39 -0.36 34.77
CA GLY A 428 -7.77 -0.65 34.38
C GLY A 428 -8.49 0.58 33.82
N ALA A 429 -8.35 1.72 34.47
CA ALA A 429 -8.96 2.97 34.03
C ALA A 429 -8.37 3.49 32.72
N VAL A 430 -7.04 3.44 32.55
CA VAL A 430 -6.36 3.80 31.29
C VAL A 430 -6.80 2.86 30.16
N ALA A 431 -6.92 1.56 30.42
CA ALA A 431 -7.39 0.60 29.45
C ALA A 431 -8.84 0.87 29.00
N LEU A 432 -9.73 1.11 29.95
CA LEU A 432 -11.15 1.40 29.67
C LEU A 432 -11.31 2.69 28.87
N ALA A 433 -10.57 3.70 29.22
CA ALA A 433 -10.60 4.97 28.53
C ALA A 433 -10.01 4.92 27.12
N MET A 434 -8.92 4.19 26.97
CA MET A 434 -8.35 3.92 25.65
C MET A 434 -9.39 3.23 24.74
N ALA A 435 -10.12 2.24 25.28
CA ALA A 435 -11.19 1.58 24.56
C ALA A 435 -12.32 2.57 24.19
N GLY A 436 -12.78 3.38 25.13
CA GLY A 436 -13.83 4.39 24.89
C GLY A 436 -13.39 5.43 23.85
N MET A 437 -12.18 5.95 23.97
CA MET A 437 -11.61 6.92 23.03
C MET A 437 -11.50 6.38 21.61
N LEU A 438 -11.06 5.12 21.43
CA LEU A 438 -10.94 4.50 20.13
C LEU A 438 -12.31 4.17 19.51
N CYS A 439 -13.29 3.81 20.33
CA CYS A 439 -14.67 3.63 19.87
C CYS A 439 -15.27 4.96 19.39
N VAL A 440 -15.07 6.04 20.15
CA VAL A 440 -15.52 7.40 19.77
C VAL A 440 -14.84 7.87 18.50
N ALA A 441 -13.52 7.66 18.37
CA ALA A 441 -12.75 8.01 17.18
C ALA A 441 -13.28 7.25 15.93
N ALA A 442 -13.56 5.95 16.07
CA ALA A 442 -14.10 5.14 14.99
C ALA A 442 -15.52 5.56 14.60
N TRP A 443 -16.39 5.89 15.58
CA TRP A 443 -17.73 6.38 15.34
C TRP A 443 -17.73 7.72 14.60
N MET A 444 -16.81 8.63 14.95
CA MET A 444 -16.69 9.90 14.27
C MET A 444 -16.07 9.79 12.89
N ALA A 445 -15.14 8.85 12.67
CA ALA A 445 -14.56 8.58 11.36
C ALA A 445 -15.58 8.05 10.34
N ALA A 446 -16.66 7.44 10.81
CA ALA A 446 -17.78 6.96 9.98
C ALA A 446 -18.73 8.09 9.51
N ARG A 447 -18.59 9.32 10.01
CA ARG A 447 -19.43 10.46 9.63
C ARG A 447 -18.80 11.27 8.48
N PRO A 448 -19.61 11.95 7.64
CA PRO A 448 -19.08 12.84 6.61
C PRO A 448 -18.25 13.97 7.23
N ARG A 449 -17.03 14.16 6.69
CA ARG A 449 -16.04 15.10 7.22
C ARG A 449 -16.38 16.55 6.87
N THR A 450 -16.83 17.32 7.82
CA THR A 450 -16.78 18.79 7.77
C THR A 450 -15.54 19.28 8.49
N ARG A 451 -14.97 20.46 8.11
CA ARG A 451 -13.78 21.02 8.77
C ARG A 451 -14.02 21.27 10.29
N ALA A 452 -15.21 21.69 10.65
CA ALA A 452 -15.62 21.87 12.06
C ALA A 452 -15.70 20.52 12.80
N GLY A 453 -16.19 19.45 12.15
CA GLY A 453 -16.28 18.11 12.73
C GLY A 453 -14.92 17.47 13.03
N SER A 454 -13.87 17.82 12.28
CA SER A 454 -12.53 17.29 12.53
C SER A 454 -11.90 17.86 13.82
N LEU A 455 -12.08 19.15 14.09
CA LEU A 455 -11.57 19.79 15.30
C LEU A 455 -12.32 19.30 16.55
N GLN A 456 -13.66 19.23 16.49
CA GLN A 456 -14.49 18.67 17.55
C GLN A 456 -14.10 17.23 17.89
N SER A 457 -13.76 16.43 16.86
CA SER A 457 -13.29 15.06 17.01
C SER A 457 -12.01 14.97 17.83
N VAL A 458 -11.02 15.79 17.49
CA VAL A 458 -9.74 15.81 18.17
C VAL A 458 -9.91 16.28 19.62
N LEU A 459 -10.71 17.31 19.85
CA LEU A 459 -10.99 17.83 21.19
C LEU A 459 -11.72 16.81 22.08
N LEU A 460 -12.71 16.11 21.52
CA LEU A 460 -13.47 15.10 22.28
C LEU A 460 -12.59 13.87 22.62
N ILE A 461 -11.76 13.41 21.69
CA ILE A 461 -10.81 12.31 21.94
C ILE A 461 -9.79 12.71 23.01
N ALA A 462 -9.26 13.94 22.94
CA ALA A 462 -8.33 14.44 23.93
C ALA A 462 -9.00 14.57 25.31
N ALA A 463 -10.23 15.04 25.37
CA ALA A 463 -11.02 15.13 26.62
C ALA A 463 -11.28 13.75 27.23
N CYS A 464 -11.65 12.76 26.42
CA CYS A 464 -11.81 11.37 26.89
C CYS A 464 -10.50 10.78 27.43
N GLY A 465 -9.39 10.98 26.71
CA GLY A 465 -8.08 10.51 27.15
C GLY A 465 -7.63 11.17 28.44
N TYR A 466 -7.86 12.49 28.57
CA TYR A 466 -7.61 13.26 29.76
C TYR A 466 -8.42 12.75 30.96
N LEU A 467 -9.74 12.67 30.85
CA LEU A 467 -10.61 12.19 31.92
C LEU A 467 -10.19 10.81 32.42
N ALA A 468 -9.81 9.97 31.52
CA ALA A 468 -9.36 8.63 31.81
C ALA A 468 -8.05 8.57 32.58
N HIS A 469 -7.12 9.44 32.27
CA HIS A 469 -5.83 9.49 32.95
C HIS A 469 -5.92 10.14 34.34
N SER A 470 -6.73 11.17 34.45
CA SER A 470 -6.82 11.98 35.67
C SER A 470 -7.90 11.51 36.67
N ALA A 471 -9.02 10.97 36.19
CA ALA A 471 -10.12 10.56 37.07
C ALA A 471 -9.73 9.51 38.13
N PRO A 472 -8.94 8.45 37.82
CA PRO A 472 -8.55 7.48 38.85
C PRO A 472 -7.74 8.10 39.97
N LYS A 473 -6.79 8.96 39.62
CA LYS A 473 -5.94 9.66 40.63
C LYS A 473 -6.74 10.67 41.43
N ALA A 474 -7.69 11.34 40.79
CA ALA A 474 -8.60 12.26 41.47
C ALA A 474 -9.49 11.53 42.49
N VAL A 475 -10.12 10.42 42.08
CA VAL A 475 -10.95 9.59 42.96
C VAL A 475 -10.14 9.05 44.14
N TRP A 476 -8.92 8.58 43.88
CA TRP A 476 -8.03 8.13 44.96
C TRP A 476 -7.72 9.26 45.95
N ARG A 477 -7.39 10.48 45.47
CA ARG A 477 -7.14 11.65 46.32
C ARG A 477 -8.40 12.05 47.07
N MET A 478 -9.57 12.06 46.46
CA MET A 478 -10.84 12.33 47.12
C MET A 478 -11.09 11.36 48.29
N ALA A 479 -10.76 10.10 48.11
CA ALA A 479 -10.98 9.05 49.10
C ALA A 479 -9.98 9.09 50.27
N HIS A 480 -8.71 9.48 50.02
CA HIS A 480 -7.62 9.36 50.99
C HIS A 480 -7.18 10.70 51.61
N THR A 481 -7.57 11.83 51.04
CA THR A 481 -7.20 13.15 51.56
C THR A 481 -8.43 14.05 51.76
N SER A 482 -8.95 14.65 50.67
CA SER A 482 -10.16 15.48 50.73
C SER A 482 -10.81 15.54 49.35
N ILE A 483 -12.11 15.83 49.31
CA ILE A 483 -12.87 16.06 48.06
C ILE A 483 -12.24 17.21 47.25
N TRP A 484 -11.80 18.26 47.91
CA TRP A 484 -11.16 19.42 47.29
C TRP A 484 -9.83 19.08 46.66
N ALA A 485 -8.99 18.23 47.26
CA ALA A 485 -7.72 17.76 46.68
C ALA A 485 -7.92 16.96 45.38
N GLY A 486 -9.02 16.23 45.26
CA GLY A 486 -9.39 15.57 44.04
C GLY A 486 -9.85 16.53 42.91
N VAL A 487 -10.67 17.55 43.30
CA VAL A 487 -11.12 18.59 42.35
C VAL A 487 -9.95 19.43 41.86
N GLU A 488 -9.05 19.84 42.73
CA GLU A 488 -7.81 20.54 42.36
C GLU A 488 -6.95 19.74 41.43
N TYR A 489 -6.75 18.45 41.71
CA TYR A 489 -6.00 17.56 40.81
C TYR A 489 -6.63 17.50 39.42
N ILE A 490 -7.96 17.41 39.32
CA ILE A 490 -8.65 17.42 38.00
C ILE A 490 -8.37 18.73 37.27
N LEU A 491 -8.47 19.87 37.91
CA LEU A 491 -8.26 21.19 37.31
C LEU A 491 -6.81 21.38 36.84
N VAL A 492 -5.84 21.00 37.66
CA VAL A 492 -4.41 21.12 37.36
C VAL A 492 -3.96 20.10 36.29
N ALA A 493 -4.37 18.85 36.45
CA ALA A 493 -4.00 17.80 35.51
C ALA A 493 -4.69 17.96 34.13
N SER A 494 -5.87 18.65 34.07
CA SER A 494 -6.63 18.82 32.84
C SER A 494 -5.87 19.54 31.74
N THR A 495 -5.17 20.60 32.11
CA THR A 495 -4.40 21.38 31.14
C THR A 495 -3.19 20.61 30.61
N LEU A 496 -2.45 19.96 31.47
CA LEU A 496 -1.21 19.26 31.08
C LEU A 496 -1.47 18.01 30.27
N TYR A 497 -2.28 17.10 30.77
CA TYR A 497 -2.56 15.85 30.06
C TYR A 497 -3.44 16.07 28.84
N GLY A 498 -4.38 17.02 28.87
CA GLY A 498 -5.18 17.41 27.71
C GLY A 498 -4.31 17.88 26.55
N LEU A 499 -3.32 18.75 26.82
CA LEU A 499 -2.35 19.20 25.83
C LEU A 499 -1.49 18.05 25.31
N SER A 500 -1.09 17.11 26.17
CA SER A 500 -0.29 15.95 25.78
C SER A 500 -1.07 15.00 24.88
N TYR A 501 -2.32 14.70 25.21
CA TYR A 501 -3.18 13.90 24.35
C TYR A 501 -3.45 14.60 23.01
N LEU A 502 -3.71 15.91 23.02
CA LEU A 502 -3.82 16.70 21.80
C LEU A 502 -2.55 16.62 20.94
N ALA A 503 -1.40 16.69 21.58
CA ALA A 503 -0.13 16.61 20.88
C ALA A 503 0.15 15.23 20.28
N VAL A 504 -0.14 14.16 21.01
CA VAL A 504 -0.03 12.80 20.49
C VAL A 504 -0.98 12.61 19.30
N LEU A 505 -2.22 13.06 19.40
CA LEU A 505 -3.20 13.00 18.31
C LEU A 505 -2.80 13.89 17.13
N TYR A 506 -2.24 15.07 17.41
CA TYR A 506 -1.78 15.96 16.36
C TYR A 506 -0.58 15.37 15.58
N THR A 507 0.34 14.67 16.25
CA THR A 507 1.48 14.00 15.63
C THR A 507 1.13 12.68 14.98
N ALA A 508 0.38 11.84 15.68
CA ALA A 508 0.00 10.52 15.23
C ALA A 508 -1.14 10.52 14.22
N GLY A 509 -1.96 11.57 14.20
CA GLY A 509 -3.20 11.62 13.45
C GLY A 509 -4.37 10.95 14.18
N SER A 510 -5.51 10.81 13.52
CA SER A 510 -6.67 10.14 14.10
C SER A 510 -6.31 8.68 14.46
N PRO A 511 -6.68 8.20 15.65
CA PRO A 511 -6.41 6.83 16.10
C PRO A 511 -7.34 5.80 15.42
N VAL A 512 -7.41 5.88 14.11
CA VAL A 512 -8.15 4.97 13.21
C VAL A 512 -7.14 4.43 12.22
N PRO A 513 -7.23 3.14 11.84
CA PRO A 513 -6.33 2.58 10.84
C PRO A 513 -6.32 3.44 9.58
N PRO A 514 -5.14 3.86 9.09
CA PRO A 514 -5.06 4.70 7.90
C PRO A 514 -5.49 3.91 6.66
N ASP A 515 -6.12 4.59 5.71
CA ASP A 515 -6.49 4.00 4.42
C ASP A 515 -5.26 3.69 3.56
N MET A 516 -4.12 4.32 3.86
CA MET A 516 -2.83 4.12 3.19
C MET A 516 -1.69 4.07 4.19
N PRO A 517 -0.64 3.26 3.95
CA PRO A 517 0.52 3.17 4.83
C PRO A 517 1.36 4.45 4.78
N SER A 518 2.08 4.71 5.87
CA SER A 518 3.01 5.82 5.95
C SER A 518 4.36 5.47 5.29
N ARG A 519 4.97 6.44 4.62
CA ARG A 519 6.33 6.33 4.07
C ARG A 519 7.25 7.31 4.77
N GLY A 520 8.35 6.80 5.36
CA GLY A 520 9.44 7.64 5.83
C GLY A 520 10.32 8.07 4.65
N ARG A 521 10.30 9.33 4.30
CA ARG A 521 11.27 9.92 3.39
C ARG A 521 11.86 11.17 4.05
N LEU A 522 13.14 11.11 4.37
CA LEU A 522 13.97 12.29 4.61
C LEU A 522 14.34 12.88 3.24
N GLY A 523 13.32 13.27 2.48
CA GLY A 523 13.51 13.80 1.14
C GLY A 523 13.77 15.29 1.18
N THR A 524 14.85 15.71 0.59
CA THR A 524 15.29 17.11 0.46
C THR A 524 14.45 17.93 -0.52
N LEU A 525 13.67 17.29 -1.40
CA LEU A 525 13.07 17.93 -2.58
C LEU A 525 11.99 18.99 -2.31
N HIS A 526 11.38 19.04 -1.12
CA HIS A 526 10.31 20.02 -0.83
C HIS A 526 10.50 20.69 0.54
N TRP A 527 11.74 20.79 1.04
CA TRP A 527 12.03 21.37 2.33
C TRP A 527 11.58 22.84 2.46
N ARG A 528 11.66 23.61 1.36
CA ARG A 528 11.31 25.05 1.33
C ARG A 528 9.84 25.32 1.69
N HIS A 529 8.91 24.46 1.24
CA HIS A 529 7.48 24.61 1.55
C HIS A 529 7.08 23.99 2.90
N ARG A 530 7.89 23.09 3.44
CA ARG A 530 7.63 22.37 4.69
C ARG A 530 8.29 22.99 5.90
N LEU A 531 9.46 23.58 5.72
CA LEU A 531 10.21 24.24 6.77
C LEU A 531 9.38 25.33 7.48
N PRO A 532 8.68 26.26 6.79
CA PRO A 532 7.85 27.25 7.45
C PRO A 532 6.74 26.63 8.30
N ARG A 533 6.11 25.56 7.82
CA ARG A 533 5.06 24.85 8.57
C ARG A 533 5.63 24.07 9.76
N ALA A 534 6.80 23.48 9.62
CA ALA A 534 7.51 22.81 10.71
C ALA A 534 7.92 23.82 11.78
N LEU A 535 8.52 24.95 11.40
CA LEU A 535 8.88 26.02 12.31
C LEU A 535 7.64 26.63 13.00
N ALA A 536 6.57 26.88 12.28
CA ALA A 536 5.31 27.35 12.85
C ALA A 536 4.75 26.35 13.87
N THR A 537 4.88 25.06 13.62
CA THR A 537 4.49 24.00 14.57
C THR A 537 5.37 24.04 15.83
N VAL A 538 6.70 24.14 15.68
CA VAL A 538 7.64 24.22 16.80
C VAL A 538 7.37 25.44 17.65
N VAL A 539 7.30 26.62 17.03
CA VAL A 539 7.08 27.89 17.74
C VAL A 539 5.69 27.94 18.37
N GLY A 540 4.65 27.57 17.62
CA GLY A 540 3.28 27.54 18.13
C GLY A 540 3.12 26.58 19.32
N THR A 541 3.72 25.42 19.26
CA THR A 541 3.70 24.44 20.36
C THR A 541 4.50 24.94 21.56
N ALA A 542 5.67 25.56 21.33
CA ALA A 542 6.48 26.13 22.38
C ALA A 542 5.74 27.23 23.18
N ILE A 543 5.11 28.15 22.45
CA ILE A 543 4.33 29.25 23.07
C ILE A 543 3.13 28.65 23.83
N LEU A 544 2.39 27.72 23.22
CA LEU A 544 1.19 27.16 23.84
C LEU A 544 1.51 26.35 25.11
N THR A 545 2.57 25.53 25.05
CA THR A 545 3.03 24.74 26.20
C THR A 545 3.63 25.64 27.27
N GLY A 546 4.43 26.65 26.88
CA GLY A 546 5.00 27.65 27.80
C GLY A 546 3.93 28.43 28.53
N THR A 547 2.92 28.93 27.79
CA THR A 547 1.79 29.67 28.40
C THR A 547 0.97 28.77 29.32
N ALA A 548 0.67 27.53 28.91
CA ALA A 548 -0.12 26.61 29.74
C ALA A 548 0.60 26.23 31.02
N LEU A 549 1.90 25.95 30.98
CA LEU A 549 2.71 25.68 32.17
C LEU A 549 2.83 26.90 33.08
N ASN A 550 3.04 28.08 32.51
CA ASN A 550 3.10 29.32 33.31
C ASN A 550 1.78 29.61 34.04
N ILE A 551 0.64 29.58 33.31
CA ILE A 551 -0.69 29.73 33.90
C ILE A 551 -0.86 28.73 35.07
N GLN A 552 -0.44 27.52 34.86
CA GLN A 552 -0.57 26.46 35.84
C GLN A 552 0.30 26.71 37.11
N PHE A 553 1.56 27.13 36.91
CA PHE A 553 2.42 27.50 38.04
C PHE A 553 1.85 28.70 38.81
N VAL A 554 1.36 29.71 38.12
CA VAL A 554 0.81 30.93 38.76
C VAL A 554 -0.54 30.65 39.43
N THR A 555 -1.42 29.84 38.83
CA THR A 555 -2.77 29.58 39.37
C THR A 555 -2.80 28.45 40.39
N ALA A 556 -1.93 27.45 40.26
CA ALA A 556 -1.91 26.28 41.12
C ALA A 556 -0.97 26.43 42.35
N ALA A 557 0.02 27.33 42.29
CA ALA A 557 0.95 27.56 43.38
C ALA A 557 0.27 27.85 44.73
N PRO A 558 -0.82 28.65 44.82
CA PRO A 558 -1.51 28.91 46.08
C PRO A 558 -2.25 27.70 46.66
N TRP A 559 -2.56 26.69 45.84
CA TRP A 559 -3.45 25.56 46.15
C TRP A 559 -2.73 24.21 46.26
N LEU A 560 -1.41 24.16 45.94
CA LEU A 560 -0.63 22.93 46.06
C LEU A 560 -0.24 22.71 47.52
N PRO A 561 -0.61 21.56 48.15
CA PRO A 561 -0.31 21.28 49.55
C PRO A 561 1.17 20.91 49.80
N LEU A 562 2.09 21.42 48.96
CA LEU A 562 3.49 20.98 48.88
C LEU A 562 4.42 21.77 49.81
N GLY A 563 3.91 22.68 50.65
CA GLY A 563 4.75 23.46 51.55
C GLY A 563 5.77 24.38 50.85
N VAL A 564 5.71 24.46 49.55
CA VAL A 564 6.55 25.33 48.74
C VAL A 564 5.86 26.68 48.69
N ALA A 565 6.47 27.68 49.33
CA ALA A 565 5.98 29.04 49.27
C ALA A 565 5.87 29.46 47.80
N ALA A 566 4.68 29.95 47.38
CA ALA A 566 4.42 30.44 46.03
C ALA A 566 5.44 31.48 45.52
N ASP A 567 6.16 32.07 46.45
CA ASP A 567 7.19 33.09 46.23
C ASP A 567 8.57 32.50 45.81
N SER A 568 8.71 31.17 45.81
CA SER A 568 10.03 30.52 45.59
C SER A 568 10.40 30.22 44.13
N ILE A 569 9.48 30.33 43.15
CA ILE A 569 9.80 30.16 41.73
C ILE A 569 9.58 31.49 41.02
N PRO A 570 10.63 32.13 40.52
CA PRO A 570 10.49 33.33 39.72
C PRO A 570 9.63 33.06 38.47
N PRO A 571 8.68 33.93 38.11
CA PRO A 571 7.83 33.74 36.92
C PRO A 571 8.62 33.56 35.62
N LEU A 572 9.82 34.14 35.53
CA LEU A 572 10.73 33.99 34.41
C LEU A 572 11.24 32.53 34.21
N ASP A 573 11.48 31.82 35.30
CA ASP A 573 12.00 30.45 35.25
C ASP A 573 10.90 29.46 34.84
N ALA A 574 9.67 29.68 35.29
CA ALA A 574 8.51 28.92 34.80
C ALA A 574 8.28 29.08 33.29
N TRP A 575 8.46 30.31 32.78
CA TRP A 575 8.41 30.57 31.34
C TRP A 575 9.56 29.91 30.58
N ALA A 576 10.79 30.01 31.06
CA ALA A 576 11.96 29.39 30.46
C ALA A 576 11.80 27.86 30.36
N TYR A 577 11.26 27.27 31.43
CA TYR A 577 10.99 25.84 31.50
C TYR A 577 9.89 25.41 30.51
N GLY A 578 8.78 26.12 30.48
CA GLY A 578 7.69 25.87 29.54
C GLY A 578 8.08 26.04 28.09
N LEU A 579 8.89 27.04 27.76
CA LEU A 579 9.41 27.28 26.44
C LEU A 579 10.38 26.16 25.98
N THR A 580 11.30 25.73 26.83
CA THR A 580 12.25 24.67 26.52
C THR A 580 11.55 23.31 26.33
N ALA A 581 10.63 22.95 27.20
CA ALA A 581 9.80 21.76 27.04
C ALA A 581 8.96 21.84 25.78
N GLY A 582 8.34 22.98 25.51
CA GLY A 582 7.54 23.19 24.30
C GLY A 582 8.36 23.19 22.99
N LEU A 583 9.59 23.69 23.00
CA LEU A 583 10.51 23.60 21.86
C LEU A 583 10.89 22.14 21.57
N LEU A 584 11.24 21.37 22.60
CA LEU A 584 11.55 19.94 22.45
C LEU A 584 10.34 19.18 21.89
N PHE A 585 9.18 19.43 22.49
CA PHE A 585 7.90 18.84 22.12
C PHE A 585 7.52 19.16 20.66
N GLY A 586 7.58 20.45 20.30
CA GLY A 586 7.29 20.93 18.94
C GLY A 586 8.28 20.40 17.89
N THR A 587 9.56 20.26 18.26
CA THR A 587 10.59 19.71 17.38
C THR A 587 10.32 18.24 17.04
N VAL A 588 10.00 17.42 18.07
CA VAL A 588 9.62 16.02 17.87
C VAL A 588 8.37 15.91 16.98
N GLN A 589 7.37 16.75 17.24
CA GLN A 589 6.16 16.79 16.41
C GLN A 589 6.44 17.18 14.95
N ALA A 590 7.20 18.25 14.74
CA ALA A 590 7.54 18.74 13.42
C ALA A 590 8.33 17.69 12.64
N LEU A 591 9.31 17.04 13.29
CA LEU A 591 10.13 15.99 12.68
C LEU A 591 9.28 14.78 12.26
N LEU A 592 8.40 14.30 13.13
CA LEU A 592 7.51 13.19 12.84
C LEU A 592 6.53 13.50 11.71
N ARG A 593 5.95 14.70 11.69
CA ARG A 593 5.10 15.14 10.58
C ARG A 593 5.88 15.27 9.28
N TRP A 594 7.10 15.77 9.35
CA TRP A 594 7.98 15.85 8.19
C TRP A 594 8.26 14.47 7.61
N MET A 595 8.52 13.49 8.46
CA MET A 595 8.83 12.12 8.06
C MET A 595 7.60 11.33 7.56
N ARG A 596 6.39 11.72 7.96
CA ARG A 596 5.15 11.01 7.58
C ARG A 596 4.65 11.47 6.21
N HIS A 597 4.72 10.55 5.25
CA HIS A 597 4.05 10.67 3.96
C HIS A 597 3.14 9.47 3.74
N THR A 598 1.93 9.73 3.24
CA THR A 598 1.07 8.65 2.74
C THR A 598 1.66 8.11 1.45
N VAL A 599 1.80 6.79 1.36
CA VAL A 599 2.21 6.11 0.13
C VAL A 599 0.99 6.02 -0.76
N SER A 600 1.05 6.62 -1.95
CA SER A 600 0.09 6.33 -3.00
C SER A 600 0.26 4.86 -3.43
N PRO A 601 -0.82 4.13 -3.78
CA PRO A 601 -0.73 2.81 -4.41
C PRO A 601 0.16 2.79 -5.66
N ASN A 602 0.41 3.98 -6.22
CA ASN A 602 1.16 4.20 -7.45
C ASN A 602 2.66 4.48 -7.24
N ASP A 603 3.13 4.53 -5.99
CA ASP A 603 4.55 4.71 -5.72
C ASP A 603 5.34 3.42 -6.06
N LEU A 604 6.52 3.57 -6.67
CA LEU A 604 7.45 2.48 -7.05
C LEU A 604 8.05 1.73 -5.86
N THR A 605 7.35 1.65 -4.75
CA THR A 605 7.78 0.89 -3.59
C THR A 605 7.29 -0.53 -3.68
N THR A 606 8.17 -1.48 -3.42
CA THR A 606 7.74 -2.87 -3.25
C THR A 606 6.87 -2.98 -1.99
N ALA A 607 5.93 -3.95 -1.96
CA ALA A 607 5.13 -4.21 -0.78
C ALA A 607 6.01 -4.43 0.48
N ALA A 608 7.13 -5.12 0.33
CA ALA A 608 8.08 -5.37 1.42
C ALA A 608 8.74 -4.07 1.93
N SER A 609 9.13 -3.15 1.02
CA SER A 609 9.72 -1.86 1.41
C SER A 609 8.68 -0.95 2.07
N SER A 610 7.43 -0.97 1.61
CA SER A 610 6.32 -0.25 2.21
C SER A 610 6.03 -0.71 3.65
N VAL A 611 5.95 -2.03 3.89
CA VAL A 611 5.80 -2.59 5.26
C VAL A 611 6.97 -2.19 6.16
N ARG A 612 8.21 -2.23 5.63
CA ARG A 612 9.40 -1.83 6.41
C ARG A 612 9.38 -0.35 6.77
N ALA A 613 9.03 0.50 5.81
CA ALA A 613 8.94 1.95 6.02
C ALA A 613 7.85 2.29 7.07
N ASP A 614 6.65 1.73 6.93
CA ASP A 614 5.56 1.97 7.88
C ASP A 614 5.89 1.41 9.27
N ARG A 615 6.61 0.29 9.38
CA ARG A 615 7.10 -0.25 10.65
C ARG A 615 8.02 0.74 11.36
N ILE A 616 9.00 1.30 10.65
CA ILE A 616 9.95 2.27 11.23
C ILE A 616 9.19 3.51 11.70
N ILE A 617 8.32 4.07 10.86
CA ILE A 617 7.50 5.24 11.22
C ILE A 617 6.57 4.92 12.40
N SER A 618 5.97 3.74 12.44
CA SER A 618 5.11 3.31 13.55
C SER A 618 5.89 3.26 14.87
N LEU A 619 7.09 2.67 14.85
CA LEU A 619 7.94 2.59 16.04
C LEU A 619 8.38 3.98 16.51
N LEU A 620 8.84 4.84 15.59
CA LEU A 620 9.24 6.21 15.92
C LEU A 620 8.05 7.02 16.47
N THR A 621 6.87 6.89 15.85
CA THR A 621 5.66 7.59 16.31
C THR A 621 5.21 7.07 17.66
N GLY A 622 5.26 5.76 17.88
CA GLY A 622 4.92 5.14 19.14
C GLY A 622 5.85 5.58 20.27
N THR A 623 7.17 5.57 20.04
CA THR A 623 8.18 6.03 21.00
C THR A 623 7.98 7.50 21.35
N ALA A 624 7.75 8.33 20.32
CA ALA A 624 7.47 9.75 20.55
C ALA A 624 6.16 9.96 21.34
N GLY A 625 5.11 9.19 21.04
CA GLY A 625 3.87 9.23 21.81
C GLY A 625 4.07 8.87 23.27
N ALA A 626 4.90 7.86 23.55
CA ALA A 626 5.27 7.49 24.92
C ALA A 626 5.99 8.63 25.66
N VAL A 627 6.97 9.26 25.02
CA VAL A 627 7.71 10.39 25.59
C VAL A 627 6.80 11.60 25.77
N LEU A 628 6.02 11.96 24.75
CA LEU A 628 5.14 13.13 24.77
C LEU A 628 4.10 13.10 25.89
N ILE A 629 3.59 11.92 26.25
CA ILE A 629 2.60 11.81 27.33
C ILE A 629 3.25 11.88 28.72
N THR A 630 4.55 11.61 28.84
CA THR A 630 5.27 11.65 30.13
C THR A 630 5.89 13.01 30.44
N LEU A 631 6.20 13.82 29.44
CA LEU A 631 6.88 15.10 29.62
C LEU A 631 6.16 16.08 30.58
N PRO A 632 4.83 16.21 30.55
CA PRO A 632 4.11 17.14 31.42
C PRO A 632 4.18 16.83 32.91
N ASP A 633 4.46 15.59 33.28
CA ASP A 633 4.59 15.22 34.69
C ASP A 633 5.93 15.68 35.30
N ILE A 634 6.93 16.02 34.51
CA ILE A 634 8.27 16.41 34.98
C ILE A 634 8.22 17.60 35.91
N PRO A 635 7.57 18.73 35.59
CA PRO A 635 7.47 19.86 36.50
C PRO A 635 6.73 19.53 37.81
N LEU A 636 5.66 18.74 37.72
CA LEU A 636 4.90 18.30 38.89
C LEU A 636 5.73 17.42 39.82
N TRP A 637 6.54 16.54 39.26
CA TRP A 637 7.43 15.68 40.04
C TRP A 637 8.57 16.47 40.67
N MET A 638 9.18 17.44 39.99
CA MET A 638 10.25 18.27 40.50
C MET A 638 9.76 19.10 41.70
N SER A 639 8.59 19.71 41.57
CA SER A 639 8.00 20.47 42.69
C SER A 639 7.64 19.55 43.87
N ALA A 640 7.14 18.35 43.63
CA ALA A 640 6.80 17.38 44.66
C ALA A 640 8.05 16.81 45.39
N ALA A 641 9.17 16.72 44.69
CA ALA A 641 10.44 16.23 45.23
C ALA A 641 11.23 17.32 45.99
N GLY A 642 10.77 18.59 45.97
CA GLY A 642 11.48 19.71 46.57
C GLY A 642 12.84 20.00 45.92
N VAL A 643 13.06 19.54 44.70
CA VAL A 643 14.33 19.66 44.00
C VAL A 643 14.27 20.85 43.06
N PHE A 644 15.08 21.85 43.30
CA PHE A 644 15.19 23.06 42.49
C PHE A 644 16.40 22.96 41.54
N PRO A 645 16.35 23.65 40.38
CA PRO A 645 17.39 23.56 39.33
C PRO A 645 18.79 23.98 39.76
N GLU A 646 18.92 24.70 40.86
CA GLU A 646 20.21 25.22 41.34
C GLU A 646 21.13 24.14 41.91
N ASP A 647 20.52 23.02 42.40
CA ASP A 647 21.28 22.01 43.15
C ASP A 647 21.66 20.76 42.33
N VAL A 648 20.98 20.47 41.23
CA VAL A 648 21.21 19.24 40.45
C VAL A 648 21.06 19.52 38.95
N SER A 649 21.95 18.90 38.15
CA SER A 649 21.84 18.97 36.70
C SER A 649 20.45 18.51 36.20
N ILE A 650 19.76 19.37 35.48
CA ILE A 650 18.43 19.11 34.88
C ILE A 650 18.43 17.78 34.09
N ALA A 651 19.58 17.41 33.51
CA ALA A 651 19.73 16.16 32.78
C ALA A 651 19.61 14.92 33.69
N ILE A 652 20.15 14.96 34.91
CA ILE A 652 20.08 13.84 35.86
C ILE A 652 18.65 13.69 36.38
N LEU A 653 17.98 14.80 36.69
CA LEU A 653 16.59 14.79 37.14
C LEU A 653 15.63 14.29 36.09
N THR A 654 15.77 14.77 34.85
CA THR A 654 14.95 14.29 33.74
C THR A 654 15.21 12.82 33.44
N ALA A 655 16.44 12.35 33.50
CA ALA A 655 16.77 10.94 33.32
C ALA A 655 16.16 10.06 34.42
N GLY A 656 16.27 10.45 35.69
CA GLY A 656 15.67 9.75 36.84
C GLY A 656 14.15 9.68 36.75
N TYR A 657 13.52 10.79 36.39
CA TYR A 657 12.07 10.84 36.16
C TYR A 657 11.63 9.95 35.02
N LEU A 658 12.28 10.06 33.86
CA LEU A 658 11.96 9.21 32.69
C LEU A 658 12.15 7.74 33.03
N TRP A 659 13.19 7.38 33.76
CA TRP A 659 13.43 6.01 34.19
C TRP A 659 12.30 5.45 35.06
N SER A 660 11.75 6.24 35.97
CA SER A 660 10.70 5.79 36.89
C SER A 660 9.27 5.90 36.33
N LYS A 661 8.97 6.91 35.52
CA LYS A 661 7.59 7.19 35.07
C LYS A 661 7.28 6.74 33.64
N LEU A 662 8.27 6.78 32.73
CA LEU A 662 8.07 6.34 31.33
C LEU A 662 7.53 4.90 31.21
N PRO A 663 8.00 3.92 31.98
CA PRO A 663 7.44 2.56 31.92
C PRO A 663 5.97 2.47 32.36
N LEU A 664 5.49 3.40 33.16
CA LEU A 664 4.14 3.39 33.72
C LEU A 664 3.15 4.24 32.93
N VAL A 665 3.55 5.42 32.51
CA VAL A 665 2.68 6.38 31.80
C VAL A 665 2.85 6.28 30.28
N GLY A 666 4.06 6.05 29.81
CA GLY A 666 4.40 5.96 28.40
C GLY A 666 3.58 4.97 27.56
N PRO A 667 3.18 3.80 28.10
CA PRO A 667 2.38 2.82 27.35
C PRO A 667 1.06 3.37 26.81
N ALA A 668 0.41 4.30 27.49
CA ALA A 668 -0.81 4.93 27.00
C ALA A 668 -0.55 5.75 25.71
N GLY A 669 0.49 6.57 25.70
CA GLY A 669 0.89 7.35 24.54
C GLY A 669 1.42 6.48 23.39
N LEU A 670 2.19 5.44 23.71
CA LEU A 670 2.67 4.44 22.75
C LEU A 670 1.50 3.80 22.00
N VAL A 671 0.54 3.24 22.72
CA VAL A 671 -0.59 2.51 22.12
C VAL A 671 -1.49 3.46 21.34
N LEU A 672 -1.75 4.67 21.83
CA LEU A 672 -2.52 5.68 21.14
C LEU A 672 -1.87 6.08 19.81
N ALA A 673 -0.57 6.31 19.82
CA ALA A 673 0.18 6.68 18.63
C ALA A 673 0.24 5.53 17.61
N LEU A 674 0.41 4.30 18.08
CA LEU A 674 0.39 3.10 17.25
C LEU A 674 -0.98 2.81 16.64
N ALA A 675 -2.07 3.19 17.32
CA ALA A 675 -3.43 3.03 16.80
C ALA A 675 -3.69 3.86 15.52
N ALA A 676 -2.88 4.87 15.25
CA ALA A 676 -2.94 5.67 14.03
C ALA A 676 -2.03 5.14 12.89
N CYS A 677 -1.38 3.98 13.05
CA CYS A 677 -0.45 3.41 12.09
C CYS A 677 -0.99 2.10 11.51
N ALA A 678 -0.59 1.76 10.27
CA ALA A 678 -1.05 0.54 9.59
C ALA A 678 -0.34 -0.73 10.08
N TRP A 679 0.96 -0.64 10.36
CA TRP A 679 1.80 -1.80 10.69
C TRP A 679 1.33 -2.61 11.91
N PRO A 680 0.85 -2.04 13.03
CA PRO A 680 0.37 -2.80 14.17
C PRO A 680 -0.85 -3.68 13.83
N TYR A 681 -1.81 -3.13 13.09
CA TYR A 681 -3.00 -3.87 12.64
C TYR A 681 -2.66 -4.99 11.66
N TYR A 682 -1.75 -4.71 10.72
CA TYR A 682 -1.19 -5.73 9.83
C TYR A 682 -0.54 -6.87 10.62
N THR A 683 0.28 -6.53 11.62
CA THR A 683 0.98 -7.52 12.44
C THR A 683 0.01 -8.37 13.23
N ALA A 684 -0.97 -7.75 13.88
CA ALA A 684 -2.01 -8.47 14.63
C ALA A 684 -2.86 -9.37 13.71
N ALA A 685 -3.29 -8.86 12.56
CA ALA A 685 -4.05 -9.63 11.57
C ALA A 685 -3.24 -10.83 11.03
N ARG A 686 -1.97 -10.62 10.70
CA ARG A 686 -1.07 -11.69 10.25
C ARG A 686 -0.93 -12.78 11.32
N ILE A 687 -0.73 -12.41 12.58
CA ILE A 687 -0.63 -13.36 13.70
C ILE A 687 -1.93 -14.16 13.83
N LEU A 688 -3.09 -13.50 13.82
CA LEU A 688 -4.38 -14.16 13.94
C LEU A 688 -4.67 -15.12 12.78
N LEU A 689 -4.36 -14.73 11.55
CA LEU A 689 -4.57 -15.57 10.36
C LEU A 689 -3.57 -16.72 10.30
N ALA A 690 -2.33 -16.52 10.73
CA ALA A 690 -1.31 -17.57 10.79
C ALA A 690 -1.62 -18.58 11.91
N ALA A 691 -2.05 -18.13 13.09
CA ALA A 691 -2.46 -19.01 14.19
C ALA A 691 -3.66 -19.90 13.80
N ARG A 692 -4.54 -19.42 12.92
CA ARG A 692 -5.66 -20.20 12.36
C ARG A 692 -5.27 -21.06 11.15
N GLY A 693 -3.99 -21.10 10.77
CA GLY A 693 -3.48 -21.85 9.62
C GLY A 693 -3.97 -21.34 8.25
N ARG A 694 -4.55 -20.13 8.20
CA ARG A 694 -5.10 -19.53 6.96
C ARG A 694 -4.05 -18.85 6.11
N LEU A 695 -3.01 -18.27 6.73
CA LEU A 695 -1.88 -17.64 6.06
C LEU A 695 -0.56 -18.08 6.71
N PRO A 696 0.57 -17.95 6.01
CA PRO A 696 1.86 -18.31 6.58
C PRO A 696 2.35 -17.24 7.58
N TRP A 697 3.12 -17.66 8.59
CA TRP A 697 3.78 -16.74 9.53
C TRP A 697 4.68 -15.71 8.85
N ARG A 698 5.32 -16.08 7.74
CA ARG A 698 6.18 -15.23 6.90
C ARG A 698 5.44 -14.82 5.63
N LEU A 699 4.39 -14.00 5.78
CA LEU A 699 3.51 -13.63 4.66
C LEU A 699 4.26 -12.90 3.53
N GLN A 700 5.09 -11.90 3.83
CA GLN A 700 5.81 -11.14 2.78
C GLN A 700 6.76 -12.02 1.93
N PRO A 701 7.59 -12.89 2.52
CA PRO A 701 8.36 -13.86 1.74
C PRO A 701 7.50 -14.79 0.88
N PHE A 702 6.32 -15.19 1.36
CA PHE A 702 5.39 -16.02 0.58
C PHE A 702 4.82 -15.27 -0.63
N LEU A 703 4.39 -14.03 -0.44
CA LEU A 703 3.87 -13.19 -1.54
C LEU A 703 4.95 -12.89 -2.58
N ALA A 704 6.18 -12.59 -2.13
CA ALA A 704 7.32 -12.39 -3.02
C ALA A 704 7.68 -13.67 -3.81
N ASP A 705 7.54 -14.83 -3.20
CA ASP A 705 7.76 -16.12 -3.85
C ASP A 705 6.65 -16.42 -4.88
N ALA A 706 5.38 -16.21 -4.54
CA ALA A 706 4.26 -16.34 -5.45
C ALA A 706 4.34 -15.35 -6.63
N HIS A 707 4.87 -14.14 -6.40
CA HIS A 707 5.18 -13.17 -7.46
C HIS A 707 6.28 -13.68 -8.39
N ARG A 708 7.40 -14.17 -7.83
CA ARG A 708 8.52 -14.74 -8.60
C ARG A 708 8.08 -15.94 -9.45
N LEU A 709 7.13 -16.74 -8.95
CA LEU A 709 6.54 -17.86 -9.67
C LEU A 709 5.48 -17.44 -10.70
N GLY A 710 5.18 -16.15 -10.83
CA GLY A 710 4.23 -15.61 -11.80
C GLY A 710 2.75 -15.87 -11.46
N ILE A 711 2.44 -16.27 -10.23
CA ILE A 711 1.05 -16.43 -9.74
C ILE A 711 0.46 -15.06 -9.38
N LEU A 712 1.26 -14.23 -8.73
CA LEU A 712 0.93 -12.85 -8.40
C LEU A 712 1.72 -11.89 -9.30
N ARG A 713 1.18 -10.70 -9.52
CA ARG A 713 1.90 -9.54 -10.05
C ARG A 713 2.01 -8.48 -8.95
N GLN A 714 3.06 -7.68 -8.99
CA GLN A 714 3.23 -6.56 -8.08
C GLN A 714 2.97 -5.27 -8.82
N VAL A 715 2.11 -4.43 -8.24
CA VAL A 715 1.78 -3.09 -8.76
C VAL A 715 2.04 -2.11 -7.62
N GLY A 716 3.21 -1.47 -7.64
CA GLY A 716 3.64 -0.64 -6.51
C GLY A 716 3.69 -1.42 -5.19
N PRO A 717 3.04 -0.92 -4.12
CA PRO A 717 3.04 -1.56 -2.82
C PRO A 717 2.03 -2.70 -2.64
N VAL A 718 1.24 -3.04 -3.67
CA VAL A 718 0.20 -4.07 -3.62
C VAL A 718 0.53 -5.26 -4.49
N TYR A 719 -0.04 -6.41 -4.14
CA TYR A 719 -0.04 -7.60 -4.99
C TYR A 719 -1.42 -7.81 -5.59
N GLN A 720 -1.45 -8.37 -6.80
CA GLN A 720 -2.66 -8.78 -7.50
C GLN A 720 -2.46 -10.19 -8.05
N PHE A 721 -3.54 -10.97 -8.21
CA PHE A 721 -3.44 -12.17 -9.01
C PHE A 721 -3.13 -11.79 -10.45
N ARG A 722 -2.17 -12.50 -11.07
CA ARG A 722 -1.77 -12.22 -12.45
C ARG A 722 -2.91 -12.40 -13.45
N HIS A 723 -3.76 -13.38 -13.18
CA HIS A 723 -4.92 -13.73 -14.01
C HIS A 723 -6.18 -13.71 -13.15
N ALA A 724 -7.16 -12.89 -13.52
CA ALA A 724 -8.45 -12.80 -12.83
C ALA A 724 -9.18 -14.16 -12.82
N HIS A 725 -9.09 -14.96 -13.91
CA HIS A 725 -9.64 -16.32 -13.95
C HIS A 725 -9.07 -17.23 -12.84
N LEU A 726 -7.76 -17.11 -12.54
CA LEU A 726 -7.15 -17.86 -11.45
C LEU A 726 -7.68 -17.40 -10.10
N GLN A 727 -7.82 -16.08 -9.88
CA GLN A 727 -8.40 -15.53 -8.66
C GLN A 727 -9.82 -16.05 -8.45
N HIS A 728 -10.68 -15.96 -9.46
CA HIS A 728 -12.07 -16.42 -9.38
C HIS A 728 -12.11 -17.93 -9.11
N ARG A 729 -11.33 -18.74 -9.87
CA ARG A 729 -11.29 -20.18 -9.69
C ARG A 729 -10.84 -20.62 -8.29
N LEU A 730 -9.79 -19.99 -7.75
CA LEU A 730 -9.34 -20.26 -6.38
C LEU A 730 -10.41 -19.84 -5.35
N ALA A 731 -11.06 -18.70 -5.56
CA ALA A 731 -12.12 -18.24 -4.68
C ALA A 731 -13.35 -19.16 -4.69
N ASP A 732 -13.72 -19.73 -5.85
CA ASP A 732 -14.80 -20.72 -5.96
C ASP A 732 -14.48 -22.01 -5.19
N ARG A 733 -13.21 -22.44 -5.23
CA ARG A 733 -12.75 -23.61 -4.47
C ARG A 733 -12.84 -23.43 -2.96
N ALA A 734 -12.76 -22.21 -2.45
CA ALA A 734 -12.91 -21.94 -1.02
C ALA A 734 -14.27 -22.39 -0.46
N HIS A 735 -15.29 -22.48 -1.31
CA HIS A 735 -16.67 -22.86 -0.96
C HIS A 735 -17.01 -24.33 -1.29
N LEU A 736 -16.11 -25.04 -1.99
CA LEU A 736 -16.31 -26.47 -2.23
C LEU A 736 -15.93 -27.26 -0.96
N PRO A 737 -16.73 -28.26 -0.56
CA PRO A 737 -16.37 -29.10 0.57
C PRO A 737 -15.03 -29.79 0.26
N HIS A 738 -14.05 -29.61 1.16
CA HIS A 738 -12.77 -30.30 1.03
C HIS A 738 -13.01 -31.80 0.92
N PRO A 739 -12.45 -32.51 -0.06
CA PRO A 739 -12.42 -33.96 -0.01
C PRO A 739 -11.72 -34.33 1.31
N ARG A 740 -12.44 -35.06 2.17
CA ARG A 740 -11.90 -35.56 3.42
C ARG A 740 -10.58 -36.26 3.10
N THR A 741 -9.47 -35.72 3.57
CA THR A 741 -8.16 -36.36 3.50
C THR A 741 -8.34 -37.78 3.99
N ALA A 742 -8.06 -38.77 3.11
CA ALA A 742 -8.01 -40.17 3.50
C ALA A 742 -7.10 -40.30 4.74
N PRO A 743 -7.48 -41.10 5.74
CA PRO A 743 -6.68 -41.27 6.95
C PRO A 743 -5.28 -41.74 6.55
N ARG A 744 -4.26 -41.05 7.07
CA ARG A 744 -2.86 -41.45 6.89
C ARG A 744 -2.74 -42.93 7.18
N PRO A 745 -2.13 -43.77 6.29
CA PRO A 745 -1.88 -45.16 6.60
C PRO A 745 -1.02 -45.20 7.88
N ALA A 746 -1.49 -45.96 8.86
CA ALA A 746 -0.82 -46.19 10.13
C ALA A 746 0.60 -46.68 9.82
N ARG A 747 1.62 -45.98 10.31
CA ARG A 747 3.01 -46.48 10.28
C ARG A 747 3.06 -47.82 11.00
N SER A 748 3.17 -48.89 10.24
CA SER A 748 3.46 -50.20 10.77
C SER A 748 4.82 -50.15 11.49
N ARG A 749 4.81 -50.15 12.81
CA ARG A 749 6.01 -50.44 13.60
C ARG A 749 6.36 -51.90 13.37
N SER A 750 7.29 -52.17 12.46
CA SER A 750 7.96 -53.45 12.40
C SER A 750 8.76 -53.61 13.69
N ARG A 751 8.21 -54.40 14.64
CA ARG A 751 8.98 -54.98 15.71
C ARG A 751 9.88 -56.07 15.11
N THR A 752 11.13 -55.76 14.85
CA THR A 752 12.19 -56.77 14.74
C THR A 752 12.50 -57.26 16.15
N ARG A 753 12.03 -58.47 16.47
CA ARG A 753 12.63 -59.33 17.50
C ARG A 753 13.76 -60.07 16.81
N GLY A 754 14.93 -60.06 17.41
CA GLY A 754 16.09 -60.83 17.06
C GLY A 754 17.31 -60.22 17.68
#